data_7e1afdd9490744ed1fa862ba7a87a73f
#
_entry.id   7e1afdd9490744ed1fa862ba7a87a73f
#
_cell.length_a   1.000
_cell.length_b   1.000
_cell.length_c   1.000
_cell.angle_alpha   90.00
_cell.angle_beta   90.00
_cell.angle_gamma   90.00
#
_symmetry.space_group_name_H-M   'P 1'
#
loop_
_entity.id
_entity.type
_entity.pdbx_description
1 polymer ?
#
loop_
_entity_poly.entity_id
_entity_poly.type
_entity_poly.pdbx_seq_one_letter_code
_entity_poly.pdbx_strand_id
1 'polypeptide(L)'
;MPGSKRRTRAVVRGAEALDARLPLGEVARGAVRKVFPDHWSFLLGELALYSFVVLLLTGVYLSFFFDPSMRESVYHGSYGPLRGVRMSQAYLSTLRISFDVRGGLLIRQVHHWAAIVFLAAIGAHLLRIFLTGAFRRPRELNWTIGVTLFALATLEGFAGYSLPDDLLSGTGLRIAQGVAMSVPVVGTYLASFAFGGEFPGTDIVARLYPVHILLVPGLLLGLITVHLLLVVHLKHTHWPGPGRTGRNVVGLPFFPQYLAKSGGLFLLVFGLLAALAAVAQVNPIWAYGPYRPDFVSTGSQPDWYIGFLEGSLRLMPGAETRLWGHTVVWNPFVAAVLLPGAFFTVLYAYPFFERWITGDTGERHLCDRPRDRPVRTGLGAAALAWYAVLLLAGAQDILAFVFAVPLPELTWTLRVAFFAVPAVVFWLTRRLCLALRDRERELLAEGEETGLVRQGVEGGFHPEHRALPPAERYRMLVGEQPRPLEDDQDPTRPLPHRVAERARAAISSWYYRDRVPYPVTPEQRTEIAPSSARRSPRSRPARTARRPRRPRGPVGPPAPQPPRSRGPTPGGRGSGRRSRGSPPPVPRSRSGTATAPAPPPAPSARRRRRSGRGSGCGRGRRSAGRRPPAPRRPRGPPAVPRPAGAGATGRRRRGPTSRRTRTARSCPPGRWRTSGRRRWWPRRTGPFR
;
A
#
# COMPACT_ATOMS: atom_id res chain seq x y z
N MET A 1 -39.84 -27.18 -27.87
CA MET A 1 -39.46 -26.52 -26.57
C MET A 1 -40.11 -25.13 -26.46
N PRO A 2 -41.38 -25.00 -26.09
CA PRO A 2 -42.08 -23.70 -25.98
C PRO A 2 -41.79 -22.92 -24.69
N GLY A 3 -41.38 -23.59 -23.59
CA GLY A 3 -41.18 -22.95 -22.26
C GLY A 3 -39.98 -22.00 -22.17
N SER A 4 -38.91 -22.24 -22.92
CA SER A 4 -37.69 -21.41 -22.91
C SER A 4 -37.97 -20.00 -23.49
N LYS A 5 -38.67 -19.90 -24.60
CA LYS A 5 -39.00 -18.61 -25.22
C LYS A 5 -39.94 -17.73 -24.40
N ARG A 6 -40.82 -18.35 -23.56
CA ARG A 6 -41.74 -17.62 -22.67
C ARG A 6 -41.01 -17.04 -21.48
N ARG A 7 -40.06 -17.79 -20.87
CA ARG A 7 -39.21 -17.31 -19.78
C ARG A 7 -38.30 -16.18 -20.24
N THR A 8 -37.64 -16.29 -21.41
CA THR A 8 -36.78 -15.24 -21.94
C THR A 8 -37.56 -13.94 -22.20
N ARG A 9 -38.80 -14.04 -22.74
CA ARG A 9 -39.67 -12.85 -22.93
C ARG A 9 -40.12 -12.20 -21.62
N ALA A 10 -40.36 -12.96 -20.57
CA ALA A 10 -40.73 -12.41 -19.27
C ALA A 10 -39.54 -11.67 -18.59
N VAL A 11 -38.33 -12.23 -18.70
CA VAL A 11 -37.08 -11.59 -18.21
C VAL A 11 -36.80 -10.31 -18.99
N VAL A 12 -36.94 -10.32 -20.31
CA VAL A 12 -36.72 -9.12 -21.14
C VAL A 12 -37.72 -8.02 -20.78
N ARG A 13 -39.04 -8.34 -20.67
CA ARG A 13 -40.03 -7.35 -20.26
C ARG A 13 -39.80 -6.81 -18.85
N GLY A 14 -39.35 -7.66 -17.89
CA GLY A 14 -38.98 -7.21 -16.57
C GLY A 14 -37.78 -6.25 -16.59
N ALA A 15 -36.76 -6.56 -17.40
CA ALA A 15 -35.58 -5.69 -17.59
C ALA A 15 -35.97 -4.35 -18.28
N GLU A 16 -36.85 -4.37 -19.30
CA GLU A 16 -37.36 -3.17 -19.98
C GLU A 16 -38.19 -2.30 -19.01
N ALA A 17 -39.04 -2.89 -18.18
CA ALA A 17 -39.82 -2.18 -17.18
C ALA A 17 -38.95 -1.54 -16.07
N LEU A 18 -37.86 -2.23 -15.71
CA LEU A 18 -36.88 -1.71 -14.77
C LEU A 18 -36.05 -0.59 -15.38
N ASP A 19 -35.63 -0.74 -16.65
CA ASP A 19 -34.86 0.28 -17.37
C ASP A 19 -35.69 1.54 -17.66
N ALA A 20 -36.99 1.41 -17.86
CA ALA A 20 -37.92 2.53 -18.00
C ALA A 20 -38.08 3.37 -16.71
N ARG A 21 -37.88 2.74 -15.53
CA ARG A 21 -37.96 3.43 -14.22
C ARG A 21 -36.60 3.93 -13.73
N LEU A 22 -35.57 3.16 -13.99
CA LEU A 22 -34.19 3.46 -13.62
C LEU A 22 -33.37 3.29 -14.91
N PRO A 23 -32.75 4.34 -15.48
CA PRO A 23 -32.03 4.28 -16.77
C PRO A 23 -30.75 3.43 -16.65
N LEU A 24 -30.92 2.18 -16.19
CA LEU A 24 -29.82 1.24 -15.92
C LEU A 24 -29.07 0.84 -17.20
N GLY A 25 -29.79 0.74 -18.31
CA GLY A 25 -29.18 0.42 -19.61
C GLY A 25 -28.28 1.53 -20.12
N GLU A 26 -28.62 2.79 -19.87
CA GLU A 26 -27.77 3.92 -20.24
C GLU A 26 -26.52 4.02 -19.33
N VAL A 27 -26.70 3.87 -18.03
CA VAL A 27 -25.61 3.83 -17.04
C VAL A 27 -24.67 2.65 -17.33
N ALA A 28 -25.21 1.46 -17.61
CA ALA A 28 -24.43 0.28 -17.96
C ALA A 28 -23.64 0.47 -19.27
N ARG A 29 -24.28 1.02 -20.32
CA ARG A 29 -23.59 1.34 -21.58
C ARG A 29 -22.47 2.36 -21.37
N GLY A 30 -22.70 3.37 -20.54
CA GLY A 30 -21.68 4.36 -20.17
C GLY A 30 -20.50 3.73 -19.43
N ALA A 31 -20.77 2.85 -18.47
CA ALA A 31 -19.76 2.13 -17.68
C ALA A 31 -18.93 1.18 -18.57
N VAL A 32 -19.59 0.39 -19.42
CA VAL A 32 -18.95 -0.58 -20.33
C VAL A 32 -18.00 0.08 -21.33
N ARG A 33 -18.32 1.29 -21.77
CA ARG A 33 -17.50 2.07 -22.73
C ARG A 33 -16.41 2.91 -22.08
N LYS A 34 -16.33 2.93 -20.75
CA LYS A 34 -15.32 3.71 -20.04
C LYS A 34 -13.92 3.19 -20.35
N VAL A 35 -12.99 4.13 -20.55
CA VAL A 35 -11.60 3.84 -20.90
C VAL A 35 -10.72 3.89 -19.65
N PHE A 36 -9.89 2.88 -19.48
CA PHE A 36 -8.90 2.75 -18.40
C PHE A 36 -7.48 2.80 -18.94
N PRO A 37 -6.57 3.58 -18.34
CA PRO A 37 -5.17 3.62 -18.76
C PRO A 37 -4.51 2.26 -18.62
N ASP A 38 -3.82 1.81 -19.68
CA ASP A 38 -3.10 0.54 -19.69
C ASP A 38 -1.62 0.73 -19.32
N HIS A 39 -1.30 0.52 -18.04
CA HIS A 39 0.06 0.50 -17.52
C HIS A 39 0.09 -0.21 -16.17
N TRP A 40 1.09 -1.06 -15.94
CA TRP A 40 1.20 -1.89 -14.74
C TRP A 40 1.07 -1.12 -13.41
N SER A 41 1.58 0.13 -13.33
CA SER A 41 1.54 0.93 -12.10
C SER A 41 0.13 1.34 -11.66
N PHE A 42 -0.88 1.21 -12.54
CA PHE A 42 -2.28 1.45 -12.18
C PHE A 42 -2.90 0.23 -11.51
N LEU A 43 -2.32 -0.97 -11.71
CA LEU A 43 -2.81 -2.22 -11.11
C LEU A 43 -2.55 -2.31 -9.60
N LEU A 44 -1.69 -1.45 -9.01
CA LEU A 44 -1.42 -1.46 -7.57
C LEU A 44 -2.68 -1.24 -6.73
N GLY A 45 -3.59 -0.38 -7.17
CA GLY A 45 -4.89 -0.18 -6.51
C GLY A 45 -5.81 -1.39 -6.64
N GLU A 46 -5.76 -2.10 -7.78
CA GLU A 46 -6.51 -3.34 -7.97
C GLU A 46 -5.96 -4.48 -7.13
N LEU A 47 -4.63 -4.57 -6.99
CA LEU A 47 -3.99 -5.53 -6.10
C LEU A 47 -4.48 -5.36 -4.66
N ALA A 48 -4.55 -4.11 -4.17
CA ALA A 48 -5.13 -3.82 -2.86
C ALA A 48 -6.62 -4.22 -2.79
N LEU A 49 -7.42 -3.84 -3.78
CA LEU A 49 -8.85 -4.18 -3.83
C LEU A 49 -9.09 -5.69 -3.79
N TYR A 50 -8.33 -6.46 -4.58
CA TYR A 50 -8.51 -7.92 -4.64
C TYR A 50 -8.03 -8.62 -3.38
N SER A 51 -6.95 -8.15 -2.76
CA SER A 51 -6.55 -8.64 -1.43
C SER A 51 -7.62 -8.35 -0.38
N PHE A 52 -8.28 -7.18 -0.43
CA PHE A 52 -9.40 -6.85 0.46
C PHE A 52 -10.62 -7.75 0.24
N VAL A 53 -10.96 -8.09 -1.01
CA VAL A 53 -12.03 -9.06 -1.31
C VAL A 53 -11.71 -10.43 -0.70
N VAL A 54 -10.46 -10.88 -0.82
CA VAL A 54 -10.01 -12.14 -0.20
C VAL A 54 -10.13 -12.07 1.33
N LEU A 55 -9.76 -10.93 1.94
CA LEU A 55 -9.91 -10.70 3.39
C LEU A 55 -11.37 -10.82 3.84
N LEU A 56 -12.31 -10.18 3.13
CA LEU A 56 -13.74 -10.28 3.45
C LEU A 56 -14.24 -11.73 3.39
N LEU A 57 -13.91 -12.45 2.31
CA LEU A 57 -14.37 -13.83 2.13
C LEU A 57 -13.80 -14.78 3.20
N THR A 58 -12.51 -14.68 3.47
CA THR A 58 -11.85 -15.52 4.48
C THR A 58 -12.21 -15.10 5.91
N GLY A 59 -12.41 -13.79 6.17
CA GLY A 59 -12.84 -13.26 7.46
C GLY A 59 -14.24 -13.75 7.84
N VAL A 60 -15.19 -13.72 6.90
CA VAL A 60 -16.54 -14.29 7.11
C VAL A 60 -16.46 -15.78 7.46
N TYR A 61 -15.62 -16.56 6.77
CA TYR A 61 -15.42 -17.96 7.12
C TYR A 61 -14.87 -18.13 8.54
N LEU A 62 -13.83 -17.39 8.92
CA LEU A 62 -13.18 -17.49 10.22
C LEU A 62 -14.12 -17.08 11.37
N SER A 63 -15.02 -16.11 11.14
CA SER A 63 -15.95 -15.61 12.15
C SER A 63 -16.95 -16.69 12.64
N PHE A 64 -17.19 -17.74 11.85
CA PHE A 64 -18.05 -18.86 12.28
C PHE A 64 -17.41 -19.77 13.35
N PHE A 65 -16.09 -19.70 13.51
CA PHE A 65 -15.36 -20.63 14.38
C PHE A 65 -14.60 -19.93 15.51
N PHE A 66 -14.48 -18.60 15.48
CA PHE A 66 -13.76 -17.83 16.48
C PHE A 66 -14.66 -17.42 17.65
N ASP A 67 -14.16 -17.59 18.89
CA ASP A 67 -14.83 -17.17 20.12
C ASP A 67 -14.05 -16.02 20.76
N PRO A 68 -14.55 -14.76 20.76
CA PRO A 68 -13.84 -13.57 21.25
C PRO A 68 -13.88 -13.42 22.77
N SER A 69 -13.77 -14.51 23.52
CA SER A 69 -13.88 -14.52 24.98
C SER A 69 -12.52 -14.69 25.67
N MET A 70 -12.25 -13.86 26.67
CA MET A 70 -11.08 -13.96 27.55
C MET A 70 -11.26 -14.97 28.68
N ARG A 71 -12.43 -15.66 28.77
CA ARG A 71 -12.67 -16.68 29.79
C ARG A 71 -11.66 -17.82 29.65
N GLU A 72 -11.01 -18.19 30.76
CA GLU A 72 -10.05 -19.27 30.78
C GLU A 72 -10.71 -20.65 30.66
N SER A 73 -10.05 -21.51 29.88
CA SER A 73 -10.43 -22.92 29.72
C SER A 73 -9.16 -23.77 29.52
N VAL A 74 -9.30 -25.07 29.84
CA VAL A 74 -8.23 -26.04 29.62
C VAL A 74 -8.35 -26.60 28.20
N TYR A 75 -7.24 -26.64 27.48
CA TYR A 75 -7.21 -27.16 26.12
C TYR A 75 -7.17 -28.70 26.10
N HIS A 76 -8.12 -29.31 25.40
CA HIS A 76 -8.23 -30.77 25.20
C HIS A 76 -8.18 -31.17 23.70
N GLY A 77 -7.87 -30.24 22.79
CA GLY A 77 -7.89 -30.47 21.34
C GLY A 77 -6.74 -31.35 20.81
N SER A 78 -6.62 -31.42 19.49
CA SER A 78 -5.72 -32.33 18.78
C SER A 78 -4.24 -31.97 18.92
N TYR A 79 -3.88 -30.70 19.18
CA TYR A 79 -2.49 -30.28 19.30
C TYR A 79 -1.88 -30.70 20.66
N GLY A 80 -1.17 -31.82 20.65
CA GLY A 80 -0.63 -32.50 21.85
C GLY A 80 0.20 -31.61 22.78
N PRO A 81 1.14 -30.75 22.29
CA PRO A 81 2.01 -29.95 23.15
C PRO A 81 1.30 -28.98 24.10
N LEU A 82 0.08 -28.55 23.79
CA LEU A 82 -0.70 -27.61 24.60
C LEU A 82 -1.87 -28.28 25.38
N ARG A 83 -2.00 -29.61 25.33
CA ARG A 83 -3.04 -30.30 26.11
C ARG A 83 -2.84 -30.09 27.61
N GLY A 84 -3.91 -29.79 28.30
CA GLY A 84 -3.91 -29.52 29.75
C GLY A 84 -3.48 -28.09 30.13
N VAL A 85 -3.07 -27.26 29.16
CA VAL A 85 -2.70 -25.86 29.40
C VAL A 85 -3.94 -25.00 29.51
N ARG A 86 -3.99 -24.11 30.51
CA ARG A 86 -5.02 -23.07 30.63
C ARG A 86 -4.76 -21.97 29.64
N MET A 87 -5.81 -21.49 28.98
CA MET A 87 -5.76 -20.45 27.97
C MET A 87 -7.12 -19.76 27.83
N SER A 88 -7.15 -18.57 27.21
CA SER A 88 -8.40 -17.90 26.88
C SER A 88 -9.17 -18.68 25.79
N GLN A 89 -10.50 -18.50 25.73
CA GLN A 89 -11.33 -19.07 24.66
C GLN A 89 -10.91 -18.51 23.29
N ALA A 90 -10.46 -17.26 23.20
CA ALA A 90 -9.95 -16.68 21.98
C ALA A 90 -8.75 -17.47 21.43
N TYR A 91 -7.77 -17.76 22.27
CA TYR A 91 -6.63 -18.58 21.89
C TYR A 91 -7.01 -20.03 21.57
N LEU A 92 -7.87 -20.61 22.42
CA LEU A 92 -8.38 -21.97 22.24
C LEU A 92 -9.11 -22.13 20.91
N SER A 93 -10.04 -21.20 20.59
CA SER A 93 -10.78 -21.23 19.32
C SER A 93 -9.85 -21.08 18.10
N THR A 94 -8.80 -20.26 18.22
CA THR A 94 -7.80 -20.10 17.16
C THR A 94 -6.97 -21.38 16.96
N LEU A 95 -6.64 -22.11 18.04
CA LEU A 95 -6.02 -23.45 17.92
C LEU A 95 -6.98 -24.44 17.24
N ARG A 96 -8.27 -24.45 17.62
CA ARG A 96 -9.28 -25.31 16.99
C ARG A 96 -9.43 -24.99 15.49
N ILE A 97 -9.48 -23.73 15.11
CA ILE A 97 -9.44 -23.31 13.70
C ILE A 97 -8.22 -23.91 13.01
N SER A 98 -7.05 -23.88 13.65
CA SER A 98 -5.79 -24.29 13.03
C SER A 98 -5.66 -25.81 12.89
N PHE A 99 -6.20 -26.61 13.83
CA PHE A 99 -5.93 -28.05 13.91
C PHE A 99 -7.18 -28.95 13.82
N ASP A 100 -8.35 -28.46 14.22
CA ASP A 100 -9.56 -29.28 14.29
C ASP A 100 -10.58 -28.94 13.18
N VAL A 101 -10.54 -27.70 12.64
CA VAL A 101 -11.42 -27.29 11.54
C VAL A 101 -10.79 -27.65 10.20
N ARG A 102 -11.51 -28.40 9.36
CA ARG A 102 -11.03 -28.81 8.04
C ARG A 102 -10.77 -27.59 7.15
N GLY A 103 -9.51 -27.43 6.69
CA GLY A 103 -9.05 -26.28 5.91
C GLY A 103 -8.86 -24.97 6.71
N GLY A 104 -9.13 -24.99 8.02
CA GLY A 104 -9.09 -23.79 8.87
C GLY A 104 -7.71 -23.15 8.93
N LEU A 105 -6.63 -23.93 9.05
CA LEU A 105 -5.26 -23.42 9.01
C LEU A 105 -4.99 -22.68 7.68
N LEU A 106 -5.34 -23.30 6.54
CA LEU A 106 -5.12 -22.68 5.24
C LEU A 106 -5.87 -21.35 5.11
N ILE A 107 -7.15 -21.32 5.47
CA ILE A 107 -7.97 -20.09 5.39
C ILE A 107 -7.43 -19.01 6.32
N ARG A 108 -7.00 -19.35 7.54
CA ARG A 108 -6.37 -18.41 8.46
C ARG A 108 -5.07 -17.83 7.89
N GLN A 109 -4.25 -18.69 7.25
CA GLN A 109 -3.01 -18.24 6.61
C GLN A 109 -3.29 -17.37 5.37
N VAL A 110 -4.29 -17.72 4.53
CA VAL A 110 -4.72 -16.88 3.39
C VAL A 110 -5.17 -15.51 3.89
N HIS A 111 -5.94 -15.47 4.98
CA HIS A 111 -6.40 -14.22 5.59
C HIS A 111 -5.23 -13.33 6.02
N HIS A 112 -4.27 -13.89 6.75
CA HIS A 112 -3.09 -13.14 7.21
C HIS A 112 -2.20 -12.67 6.04
N TRP A 113 -1.89 -13.54 5.07
CA TRP A 113 -1.14 -13.15 3.88
C TRP A 113 -1.85 -12.07 3.06
N ALA A 114 -3.19 -12.16 2.95
CA ALA A 114 -3.98 -11.14 2.28
C ALA A 114 -3.89 -9.79 3.00
N ALA A 115 -3.84 -9.75 4.34
CA ALA A 115 -3.66 -8.52 5.11
C ALA A 115 -2.28 -7.88 4.85
N ILE A 116 -1.22 -8.69 4.87
CA ILE A 116 0.15 -8.24 4.58
C ILE A 116 0.24 -7.64 3.16
N VAL A 117 -0.31 -8.34 2.16
CA VAL A 117 -0.28 -7.89 0.76
C VAL A 117 -1.19 -6.67 0.55
N PHE A 118 -2.36 -6.61 1.21
CA PHE A 118 -3.27 -5.48 1.16
C PHE A 118 -2.58 -4.18 1.61
N LEU A 119 -1.95 -4.19 2.78
CA LEU A 119 -1.22 -3.04 3.32
C LEU A 119 -0.01 -2.66 2.46
N ALA A 120 0.75 -3.63 1.97
CA ALA A 120 1.87 -3.38 1.06
C ALA A 120 1.40 -2.75 -0.25
N ALA A 121 0.29 -3.24 -0.82
CA ALA A 121 -0.30 -2.72 -2.05
C ALA A 121 -0.84 -1.30 -1.87
N ILE A 122 -1.51 -0.98 -0.75
CA ILE A 122 -1.95 0.39 -0.43
C ILE A 122 -0.74 1.31 -0.31
N GLY A 123 0.30 0.93 0.43
CA GLY A 123 1.52 1.72 0.58
C GLY A 123 2.21 1.99 -0.75
N ALA A 124 2.37 0.96 -1.59
CA ALA A 124 2.94 1.10 -2.94
C ALA A 124 2.06 1.95 -3.86
N HIS A 125 0.72 1.81 -3.77
CA HIS A 125 -0.23 2.64 -4.50
C HIS A 125 -0.13 4.12 -4.08
N LEU A 126 -0.13 4.39 -2.78
CA LEU A 126 0.02 5.74 -2.23
C LEU A 126 1.33 6.39 -2.68
N LEU A 127 2.45 5.65 -2.58
CA LEU A 127 3.75 6.11 -3.04
C LEU A 127 3.75 6.42 -4.54
N ARG A 128 3.15 5.56 -5.37
CA ARG A 128 3.01 5.79 -6.81
C ARG A 128 2.21 7.07 -7.09
N ILE A 129 1.07 7.28 -6.41
CA ILE A 129 0.25 8.50 -6.54
C ILE A 129 1.07 9.73 -6.15
N PHE A 130 1.84 9.65 -5.06
CA PHE A 130 2.72 10.70 -4.59
C PHE A 130 3.80 11.06 -5.61
N LEU A 131 4.60 10.09 -6.04
CA LEU A 131 5.72 10.30 -6.95
C LEU A 131 5.29 10.86 -8.31
N THR A 132 4.12 10.46 -8.81
CA THR A 132 3.59 10.90 -10.11
C THR A 132 2.73 12.15 -10.04
N GLY A 133 2.49 12.70 -8.84
CA GLY A 133 1.62 13.87 -8.64
C GLY A 133 0.17 13.64 -9.06
N ALA A 134 -0.29 12.38 -9.04
CA ALA A 134 -1.66 12.03 -9.40
C ALA A 134 -2.70 12.50 -8.37
N PHE A 135 -2.26 12.92 -7.19
CA PHE A 135 -3.08 13.56 -6.14
C PHE A 135 -3.49 15.01 -6.47
N ARG A 136 -2.84 15.67 -7.43
CA ARG A 136 -3.12 17.07 -7.77
C ARG A 136 -4.55 17.25 -8.27
N ARG A 137 -5.01 18.50 -8.27
CA ARG A 137 -6.36 18.87 -8.68
C ARG A 137 -6.79 18.15 -9.98
N PRO A 138 -8.00 17.56 -9.99
CA PRO A 138 -9.10 17.66 -9.01
C PRO A 138 -9.15 16.49 -7.99
N ARG A 139 -8.03 15.82 -7.67
CA ARG A 139 -8.00 14.54 -6.93
C ARG A 139 -7.53 14.66 -5.48
N GLU A 140 -7.42 15.88 -4.93
CA GLU A 140 -6.99 16.10 -3.53
C GLU A 140 -7.90 15.37 -2.54
N LEU A 141 -9.24 15.43 -2.75
CA LEU A 141 -10.18 14.70 -1.90
C LEU A 141 -9.98 13.18 -2.01
N ASN A 142 -9.75 12.67 -3.22
CA ASN A 142 -9.52 11.24 -3.42
C ASN A 142 -8.20 10.77 -2.76
N TRP A 143 -7.18 11.61 -2.72
CA TRP A 143 -5.96 11.39 -1.95
C TRP A 143 -6.25 11.33 -0.45
N THR A 144 -7.02 12.29 0.09
CA THR A 144 -7.40 12.33 1.51
C THR A 144 -8.11 11.03 1.91
N ILE A 145 -9.08 10.57 1.10
CA ILE A 145 -9.75 9.27 1.31
C ILE A 145 -8.73 8.12 1.27
N GLY A 146 -7.79 8.12 0.32
CA GLY A 146 -6.74 7.11 0.23
C GLY A 146 -5.84 7.04 1.47
N VAL A 147 -5.47 8.19 2.05
CA VAL A 147 -4.72 8.26 3.33
C VAL A 147 -5.57 7.74 4.50
N THR A 148 -6.87 8.06 4.52
CA THR A 148 -7.80 7.51 5.53
C THR A 148 -7.93 6.00 5.41
N LEU A 149 -8.04 5.47 4.19
CA LEU A 149 -8.06 4.03 3.94
C LEU A 149 -6.77 3.35 4.45
N PHE A 150 -5.61 3.98 4.25
CA PHE A 150 -4.33 3.46 4.76
C PHE A 150 -4.29 3.44 6.29
N ALA A 151 -4.74 4.51 6.95
CA ALA A 151 -4.81 4.58 8.40
C ALA A 151 -5.78 3.53 8.98
N LEU A 152 -6.98 3.40 8.40
CA LEU A 152 -7.96 2.40 8.82
C LEU A 152 -7.47 0.98 8.56
N ALA A 153 -6.81 0.71 7.43
CA ALA A 153 -6.23 -0.60 7.14
C ALA A 153 -5.14 -0.99 8.16
N THR A 154 -4.32 -0.02 8.61
CA THR A 154 -3.32 -0.25 9.65
C THR A 154 -3.98 -0.58 11.00
N LEU A 155 -5.03 0.16 11.37
CA LEU A 155 -5.83 -0.10 12.57
C LEU A 155 -6.52 -1.48 12.50
N GLU A 156 -7.09 -1.81 11.34
CA GLU A 156 -7.74 -3.09 11.07
C GLU A 156 -6.79 -4.27 11.20
N GLY A 157 -5.58 -4.13 10.62
CA GLY A 157 -4.53 -5.12 10.76
C GLY A 157 -4.12 -5.34 12.22
N PHE A 158 -3.95 -4.26 12.98
CA PHE A 158 -3.66 -4.35 14.42
C PHE A 158 -4.81 -5.01 15.21
N ALA A 159 -6.05 -4.64 14.94
CA ALA A 159 -7.21 -5.22 15.61
C ALA A 159 -7.28 -6.74 15.36
N GLY A 160 -7.13 -7.19 14.11
CA GLY A 160 -7.15 -8.60 13.74
C GLY A 160 -5.96 -9.41 14.30
N TYR A 161 -4.77 -8.83 14.24
CA TYR A 161 -3.56 -9.40 14.83
C TYR A 161 -3.72 -9.65 16.33
N SER A 162 -4.47 -8.80 17.02
CA SER A 162 -4.65 -8.85 18.48
C SER A 162 -5.68 -9.86 18.96
N LEU A 163 -6.53 -10.44 18.09
CA LEU A 163 -7.62 -11.34 18.46
C LEU A 163 -7.16 -12.70 19.02
N PRO A 164 -6.09 -13.34 18.52
CA PRO A 164 -5.72 -14.69 18.95
C PRO A 164 -5.29 -14.83 20.40
N ASP A 165 -4.94 -13.76 21.09
CA ASP A 165 -4.47 -13.74 22.48
C ASP A 165 -3.29 -14.69 22.74
N ASP A 166 -2.37 -14.80 21.77
CA ASP A 166 -1.09 -15.47 21.93
C ASP A 166 -0.04 -14.54 22.54
N LEU A 167 1.10 -15.09 22.94
CA LEU A 167 2.17 -14.31 23.57
C LEU A 167 2.63 -13.11 22.73
N LEU A 168 2.67 -13.26 21.41
CA LEU A 168 3.06 -12.21 20.48
C LEU A 168 2.02 -11.08 20.46
N SER A 169 0.75 -11.41 20.21
CA SER A 169 -0.35 -10.43 20.11
C SER A 169 -0.69 -9.79 21.46
N GLY A 170 -0.68 -10.56 22.53
CA GLY A 170 -0.91 -10.04 23.89
C GLY A 170 0.19 -9.06 24.34
N THR A 171 1.46 -9.32 23.97
CA THR A 171 2.55 -8.36 24.19
C THR A 171 2.29 -7.07 23.41
N GLY A 172 1.83 -7.15 22.16
CA GLY A 172 1.43 -5.98 21.36
C GLY A 172 0.29 -5.19 21.99
N LEU A 173 -0.71 -5.86 22.55
CA LEU A 173 -1.81 -5.21 23.29
C LEU A 173 -1.32 -4.50 24.56
N ARG A 174 -0.37 -5.09 25.28
CA ARG A 174 0.23 -4.44 26.46
C ARG A 174 0.98 -3.16 26.11
N ILE A 175 1.71 -3.18 24.99
CA ILE A 175 2.37 -1.97 24.47
C ILE A 175 1.32 -0.92 24.09
N ALA A 176 0.24 -1.32 23.39
CA ALA A 176 -0.85 -0.43 23.00
C ALA A 176 -1.56 0.20 24.22
N GLN A 177 -1.76 -0.56 25.31
CA GLN A 177 -2.26 0.00 26.56
C GLN A 177 -1.31 1.06 27.14
N GLY A 178 0.00 0.75 27.20
CA GLY A 178 1.01 1.71 27.64
C GLY A 178 1.04 2.99 26.80
N VAL A 179 0.87 2.87 25.49
CA VAL A 179 0.72 4.01 24.58
C VAL A 179 -0.55 4.80 24.89
N ALA A 180 -1.69 4.14 25.09
CA ALA A 180 -2.94 4.81 25.43
C ALA A 180 -2.80 5.56 26.77
N MET A 181 -2.22 4.93 27.78
CA MET A 181 -1.98 5.54 29.10
C MET A 181 -1.02 6.73 29.05
N SER A 182 -0.10 6.78 28.09
CA SER A 182 0.87 7.88 27.95
C SER A 182 0.25 9.20 27.45
N VAL A 183 -0.98 9.16 26.94
CA VAL A 183 -1.68 10.38 26.48
C VAL A 183 -2.01 11.25 27.68
N PRO A 184 -1.47 12.48 27.79
CA PRO A 184 -1.70 13.33 28.94
C PRO A 184 -3.20 13.58 29.18
N VAL A 185 -3.59 13.59 30.46
CA VAL A 185 -4.95 13.88 30.97
C VAL A 185 -5.97 12.76 30.68
N VAL A 186 -6.05 12.26 29.44
CA VAL A 186 -7.12 11.34 29.03
C VAL A 186 -6.66 9.87 28.92
N GLY A 187 -5.36 9.60 29.07
CA GLY A 187 -4.77 8.29 28.78
C GLY A 187 -5.35 7.16 29.63
N THR A 188 -5.53 7.38 30.94
CA THR A 188 -6.13 6.38 31.85
C THR A 188 -7.58 6.08 31.50
N TYR A 189 -8.37 7.09 31.08
CA TYR A 189 -9.74 6.91 30.62
C TYR A 189 -9.79 6.12 29.31
N LEU A 190 -8.87 6.42 28.37
CA LEU A 190 -8.77 5.68 27.10
C LEU A 190 -8.42 4.21 27.35
N ALA A 191 -7.43 3.95 28.20
CA ALA A 191 -7.01 2.59 28.55
C ALA A 191 -8.15 1.84 29.26
N SER A 192 -8.80 2.43 30.27
CA SER A 192 -9.92 1.84 30.99
C SER A 192 -11.12 1.56 30.06
N PHE A 193 -11.43 2.49 29.18
CA PHE A 193 -12.50 2.30 28.19
C PHE A 193 -12.17 1.15 27.23
N ALA A 194 -10.94 1.08 26.70
CA ALA A 194 -10.57 0.05 25.74
C ALA A 194 -10.47 -1.35 26.38
N PHE A 195 -9.80 -1.46 27.53
CA PHE A 195 -9.45 -2.73 28.15
C PHE A 195 -10.47 -3.20 29.21
N GLY A 196 -11.34 -2.33 29.70
CA GLY A 196 -12.34 -2.67 30.71
C GLY A 196 -11.75 -2.76 32.14
N GLY A 197 -10.60 -2.16 32.38
CA GLY A 197 -9.92 -2.18 33.69
C GLY A 197 -8.41 -2.35 33.57
N GLU A 198 -7.81 -3.01 34.59
CA GLU A 198 -6.38 -3.32 34.60
C GLU A 198 -6.04 -4.36 33.53
N PHE A 199 -4.81 -4.26 33.01
CA PHE A 199 -4.34 -5.17 31.97
C PHE A 199 -4.11 -6.60 32.52
N PRO A 200 -4.50 -7.69 31.79
CA PRO A 200 -4.95 -7.71 30.38
C PRO A 200 -6.40 -7.28 30.15
N GLY A 201 -7.20 -7.16 31.20
CA GLY A 201 -8.64 -6.91 31.11
C GLY A 201 -9.43 -8.12 30.59
N THR A 202 -10.73 -8.10 30.81
CA THR A 202 -11.63 -9.16 30.32
C THR A 202 -12.32 -8.81 29.02
N ASP A 203 -12.30 -7.54 28.63
CA ASP A 203 -13.16 -6.99 27.60
C ASP A 203 -12.47 -6.67 26.29
N ILE A 204 -11.13 -6.57 26.27
CA ILE A 204 -10.41 -6.04 25.11
C ILE A 204 -10.63 -6.86 23.84
N VAL A 205 -10.53 -8.18 23.88
CA VAL A 205 -10.75 -9.04 22.71
C VAL A 205 -12.20 -8.99 22.25
N ALA A 206 -13.15 -9.03 23.22
CA ALA A 206 -14.57 -8.92 22.93
C ALA A 206 -14.95 -7.57 22.30
N ARG A 207 -14.25 -6.48 22.63
CA ARG A 207 -14.43 -5.15 22.02
C ARG A 207 -13.74 -5.00 20.68
N LEU A 208 -12.52 -5.56 20.53
CA LEU A 208 -11.81 -5.54 19.25
C LEU A 208 -12.51 -6.38 18.19
N TYR A 209 -13.19 -7.45 18.56
CA TYR A 209 -13.85 -8.34 17.61
C TYR A 209 -14.89 -7.62 16.73
N PRO A 210 -15.92 -6.93 17.24
CA PRO A 210 -16.86 -6.18 16.41
C PRO A 210 -16.19 -5.02 15.65
N VAL A 211 -15.13 -4.43 16.18
CA VAL A 211 -14.34 -3.42 15.47
C VAL A 211 -13.71 -4.04 14.22
N HIS A 212 -13.10 -5.23 14.35
CA HIS A 212 -12.42 -5.94 13.27
C HIS A 212 -13.36 -6.58 12.24
N ILE A 213 -14.49 -7.17 12.67
CA ILE A 213 -15.36 -7.88 11.72
C ILE A 213 -16.45 -7.01 11.08
N LEU A 214 -16.78 -5.85 11.67
CA LEU A 214 -17.92 -5.04 11.26
C LEU A 214 -17.57 -3.57 11.07
N LEU A 215 -17.10 -2.90 12.12
CA LEU A 215 -16.97 -1.43 12.11
C LEU A 215 -15.92 -0.98 11.08
N VAL A 216 -14.68 -1.42 11.20
CA VAL A 216 -13.59 -0.97 10.31
C VAL A 216 -13.73 -1.55 8.91
N PRO A 217 -14.06 -2.85 8.68
CA PRO A 217 -14.35 -3.35 7.34
C PRO A 217 -15.51 -2.63 6.66
N GLY A 218 -16.57 -2.27 7.41
CA GLY A 218 -17.69 -1.49 6.89
C GLY A 218 -17.27 -0.09 6.44
N LEU A 219 -16.46 0.60 7.26
CA LEU A 219 -15.88 1.90 6.90
C LEU A 219 -14.95 1.78 5.68
N LEU A 220 -14.08 0.77 5.65
CA LEU A 220 -13.21 0.52 4.50
C LEU A 220 -14.03 0.28 3.23
N LEU A 221 -15.05 -0.57 3.27
CA LEU A 221 -15.91 -0.87 2.12
C LEU A 221 -16.64 0.40 1.63
N GLY A 222 -17.19 1.19 2.54
CA GLY A 222 -17.84 2.46 2.22
C GLY A 222 -16.88 3.46 1.57
N LEU A 223 -15.70 3.66 2.17
CA LEU A 223 -14.69 4.58 1.64
C LEU A 223 -14.05 4.09 0.35
N ILE A 224 -13.80 2.78 0.17
CA ILE A 224 -13.35 2.20 -1.09
C ILE A 224 -14.38 2.47 -2.19
N THR A 225 -15.67 2.30 -1.90
CA THR A 225 -16.74 2.58 -2.85
C THR A 225 -16.71 4.06 -3.27
N VAL A 226 -16.64 4.99 -2.33
CA VAL A 226 -16.54 6.44 -2.65
C VAL A 226 -15.26 6.75 -3.40
N HIS A 227 -14.12 6.16 -3.01
CA HIS A 227 -12.83 6.31 -3.69
C HIS A 227 -12.89 5.91 -5.16
N LEU A 228 -13.49 4.75 -5.46
CA LEU A 228 -13.66 4.25 -6.82
C LEU A 228 -14.67 5.10 -7.63
N LEU A 229 -15.78 5.54 -7.01
CA LEU A 229 -16.73 6.46 -7.65
C LEU A 229 -16.06 7.78 -8.03
N LEU A 230 -15.21 8.32 -7.16
CA LEU A 230 -14.41 9.52 -7.47
C LEU A 230 -13.41 9.28 -8.60
N VAL A 231 -12.73 8.13 -8.65
CA VAL A 231 -11.86 7.79 -9.78
C VAL A 231 -12.65 7.76 -11.10
N VAL A 232 -13.88 7.20 -11.06
CA VAL A 232 -14.77 7.17 -12.23
C VAL A 232 -15.21 8.59 -12.63
N HIS A 233 -15.59 9.43 -11.68
CA HIS A 233 -16.08 10.79 -11.90
C HIS A 233 -14.98 11.75 -12.35
N LEU A 234 -13.85 11.79 -11.62
CA LEU A 234 -12.72 12.69 -11.85
C LEU A 234 -11.81 12.24 -13.01
N LYS A 235 -12.05 11.09 -13.58
CA LYS A 235 -11.24 10.39 -14.61
C LYS A 235 -9.87 9.97 -14.09
N HIS A 236 -9.24 9.05 -14.81
CA HIS A 236 -7.90 8.57 -14.50
C HIS A 236 -6.83 9.58 -14.93
N THR A 237 -5.68 9.54 -14.22
CA THR A 237 -4.43 10.07 -14.76
C THR A 237 -3.82 9.07 -15.74
N HIS A 238 -2.99 9.55 -16.66
CA HIS A 238 -2.25 8.71 -17.60
C HIS A 238 -0.85 9.28 -17.85
N TRP A 239 0.06 8.42 -18.32
CA TRP A 239 1.41 8.85 -18.64
C TRP A 239 1.43 9.71 -19.89
N PRO A 240 2.36 10.72 -19.99
CA PRO A 240 2.58 11.48 -21.19
C PRO A 240 2.93 10.59 -22.39
N GLY A 241 2.46 10.95 -23.57
CA GLY A 241 2.77 10.25 -24.81
C GLY A 241 1.98 10.80 -25.99
N PRO A 242 2.24 10.32 -27.21
CA PRO A 242 1.52 10.76 -28.41
C PRO A 242 0.00 10.64 -28.23
N GLY A 243 -0.75 11.71 -28.57
CA GLY A 243 -2.18 11.78 -28.45
C GLY A 243 -2.74 11.83 -27.01
N ARG A 244 -1.90 11.88 -25.98
CA ARG A 244 -2.28 11.97 -24.57
C ARG A 244 -2.13 13.41 -24.07
N THR A 245 -3.24 13.99 -23.63
CA THR A 245 -3.30 15.39 -23.17
C THR A 245 -3.96 15.46 -21.79
N GLY A 246 -3.86 16.61 -21.13
CA GLY A 246 -4.62 16.88 -19.89
C GLY A 246 -6.15 16.92 -20.05
N ARG A 247 -6.67 16.79 -21.29
CA ARG A 247 -8.12 16.88 -21.59
C ARG A 247 -8.74 15.58 -22.09
N ASN A 248 -7.96 14.53 -22.26
CA ASN A 248 -8.46 13.21 -22.71
C ASN A 248 -7.97 12.11 -21.78
N VAL A 249 -8.57 10.91 -21.92
CA VAL A 249 -8.10 9.67 -21.30
C VAL A 249 -7.88 8.66 -22.42
N VAL A 250 -6.70 8.06 -22.47
CA VAL A 250 -6.31 7.06 -23.48
C VAL A 250 -5.96 5.76 -22.75
N GLY A 251 -6.53 4.65 -23.20
CA GLY A 251 -6.33 3.33 -22.62
C GLY A 251 -7.22 2.27 -23.26
N LEU A 252 -7.52 1.22 -22.52
CA LEU A 252 -8.37 0.12 -22.93
C LEU A 252 -9.83 0.38 -22.54
N PRO A 253 -10.83 0.04 -23.41
CA PRO A 253 -12.22 0.05 -23.01
C PRO A 253 -12.46 -0.98 -21.90
N PHE A 254 -13.37 -0.66 -20.97
CA PHE A 254 -13.66 -1.53 -19.83
C PHE A 254 -14.03 -2.95 -20.30
N PHE A 255 -15.01 -3.06 -21.20
CA PHE A 255 -15.43 -4.35 -21.75
C PHE A 255 -14.99 -4.48 -23.22
N PRO A 256 -14.46 -5.64 -23.62
CA PRO A 256 -14.10 -6.82 -22.79
C PRO A 256 -12.67 -6.76 -22.26
N GLN A 257 -11.77 -5.92 -22.82
CA GLN A 257 -10.33 -6.05 -22.66
C GLN A 257 -9.87 -5.78 -21.23
N TYR A 258 -10.30 -4.64 -20.63
CA TYR A 258 -9.87 -4.30 -19.29
C TYR A 258 -10.46 -5.26 -18.25
N LEU A 259 -11.72 -5.65 -18.39
CA LEU A 259 -12.36 -6.62 -17.50
C LEU A 259 -11.66 -7.99 -17.52
N ALA A 260 -11.25 -8.46 -18.69
CA ALA A 260 -10.49 -9.72 -18.81
C ALA A 260 -9.12 -9.62 -18.13
N LYS A 261 -8.41 -8.49 -18.31
CA LYS A 261 -7.12 -8.23 -17.67
C LYS A 261 -7.25 -8.15 -16.14
N SER A 262 -8.22 -7.40 -15.66
CA SER A 262 -8.50 -7.17 -14.24
C SER A 262 -8.98 -8.46 -13.54
N GLY A 263 -9.86 -9.23 -14.20
CA GLY A 263 -10.29 -10.55 -13.71
C GLY A 263 -9.15 -11.57 -13.67
N GLY A 264 -8.27 -11.57 -14.68
CA GLY A 264 -7.04 -12.38 -14.67
C GLY A 264 -6.11 -12.02 -13.51
N LEU A 265 -5.96 -10.72 -13.21
CA LEU A 265 -5.19 -10.27 -12.04
C LEU A 265 -5.82 -10.74 -10.73
N PHE A 266 -7.15 -10.69 -10.59
CA PHE A 266 -7.84 -11.22 -9.41
C PHE A 266 -7.52 -12.70 -9.17
N LEU A 267 -7.63 -13.53 -10.21
CA LEU A 267 -7.33 -14.97 -10.10
C LEU A 267 -5.85 -15.21 -9.76
N LEU A 268 -4.94 -14.41 -10.32
CA LEU A 268 -3.52 -14.49 -10.02
C LEU A 268 -3.24 -14.13 -8.56
N VAL A 269 -3.83 -13.04 -8.05
CA VAL A 269 -3.68 -12.60 -6.65
C VAL A 269 -4.20 -13.67 -5.70
N PHE A 270 -5.40 -14.18 -5.95
CA PHE A 270 -5.99 -15.25 -5.13
C PHE A 270 -5.14 -16.52 -5.15
N GLY A 271 -4.71 -16.97 -6.33
CA GLY A 271 -3.84 -18.15 -6.47
C GLY A 271 -2.49 -18.00 -5.78
N LEU A 272 -1.86 -16.81 -5.87
CA LEU A 272 -0.60 -16.52 -5.21
C LEU A 272 -0.75 -16.49 -3.68
N LEU A 273 -1.81 -15.86 -3.16
CA LEU A 273 -2.11 -15.82 -1.72
C LEU A 273 -2.36 -17.24 -1.18
N ALA A 274 -3.10 -18.08 -1.92
CA ALA A 274 -3.35 -19.45 -1.54
C ALA A 274 -2.05 -20.29 -1.54
N ALA A 275 -1.18 -20.10 -2.54
CA ALA A 275 0.12 -20.78 -2.63
C ALA A 275 1.05 -20.36 -1.47
N LEU A 276 1.15 -19.05 -1.20
CA LEU A 276 1.95 -18.55 -0.06
C LEU A 276 1.42 -19.11 1.26
N ALA A 277 0.11 -19.11 1.46
CA ALA A 277 -0.52 -19.65 2.67
C ALA A 277 -0.27 -21.15 2.87
N ALA A 278 -0.14 -21.90 1.77
CA ALA A 278 0.13 -23.34 1.83
C ALA A 278 1.58 -23.67 2.17
N VAL A 279 2.56 -22.85 1.72
CA VAL A 279 3.99 -23.16 1.85
C VAL A 279 4.70 -22.34 2.92
N ALA A 280 4.20 -21.16 3.28
CA ALA A 280 4.83 -20.23 4.21
C ALA A 280 3.85 -19.80 5.31
N GLN A 281 4.09 -20.28 6.52
CA GLN A 281 3.25 -19.93 7.68
C GLN A 281 3.66 -18.56 8.24
N VAL A 282 2.66 -17.74 8.51
CA VAL A 282 2.80 -16.46 9.22
C VAL A 282 2.13 -16.60 10.59
N ASN A 283 2.80 -16.15 11.63
CA ASN A 283 2.34 -16.19 13.03
C ASN A 283 1.76 -17.56 13.41
N PRO A 284 2.63 -18.59 13.56
CA PRO A 284 2.22 -19.88 14.08
C PRO A 284 1.96 -19.75 15.59
N ILE A 285 0.75 -19.36 15.98
CA ILE A 285 0.39 -19.02 17.37
C ILE A 285 0.71 -20.12 18.37
N TRP A 286 0.67 -21.37 17.94
CA TRP A 286 1.00 -22.52 18.78
C TRP A 286 2.49 -22.58 19.15
N ALA A 287 3.39 -21.92 18.40
CA ALA A 287 4.80 -21.81 18.72
C ALA A 287 5.08 -20.74 19.79
N TYR A 288 4.21 -19.74 19.88
CA TYR A 288 4.33 -18.65 20.88
C TYR A 288 3.67 -19.04 22.20
N GLY A 289 2.62 -19.86 22.18
CA GLY A 289 1.79 -20.20 23.34
C GLY A 289 0.76 -19.12 23.68
N PRO A 290 -0.14 -19.40 24.66
CA PRO A 290 -1.13 -18.43 25.13
C PRO A 290 -0.45 -17.26 25.83
N TYR A 291 -1.05 -16.06 25.75
CA TYR A 291 -0.55 -14.89 26.47
C TYR A 291 -0.56 -15.12 27.99
N ARG A 292 0.51 -14.70 28.62
CA ARG A 292 0.67 -14.72 30.08
C ARG A 292 1.24 -13.38 30.54
N PRO A 293 0.56 -12.65 31.44
CA PRO A 293 1.01 -11.34 31.91
C PRO A 293 2.35 -11.35 32.64
N ASP A 294 2.71 -12.50 33.25
CA ASP A 294 3.96 -12.74 33.97
C ASP A 294 5.14 -13.09 33.03
N PHE A 295 4.90 -13.23 31.73
CA PHE A 295 5.92 -13.62 30.75
C PHE A 295 6.01 -12.60 29.63
N VAL A 296 7.23 -12.16 29.32
CA VAL A 296 7.52 -11.24 28.21
C VAL A 296 8.62 -11.83 27.33
N SER A 297 8.41 -11.85 26.03
CA SER A 297 9.41 -12.24 25.05
C SER A 297 9.98 -11.01 24.35
N THR A 298 11.30 -10.84 24.36
CA THR A 298 12.00 -9.78 23.61
C THR A 298 12.00 -10.05 22.12
N GLY A 299 11.86 -11.31 21.69
CA GLY A 299 11.78 -11.71 20.29
C GLY A 299 10.40 -11.55 19.66
N SER A 300 9.41 -11.02 20.39
CA SER A 300 8.07 -10.74 19.87
C SER A 300 8.10 -9.50 18.98
N GLN A 301 7.86 -9.69 17.68
CA GLN A 301 7.81 -8.61 16.70
C GLN A 301 6.39 -8.50 16.15
N PRO A 302 5.79 -7.29 16.09
CA PRO A 302 4.52 -7.10 15.41
C PRO A 302 4.70 -7.26 13.89
N ASP A 303 3.58 -7.36 13.18
CA ASP A 303 3.59 -7.33 11.72
C ASP A 303 4.30 -6.06 11.21
N TRP A 304 5.00 -6.19 10.08
CA TRP A 304 5.91 -5.16 9.55
C TRP A 304 5.27 -3.77 9.43
N TYR A 305 3.97 -3.67 9.13
CA TYR A 305 3.28 -2.38 8.96
C TYR A 305 3.08 -1.60 10.27
N ILE A 306 3.27 -2.25 11.42
CA ILE A 306 3.30 -1.62 12.76
C ILE A 306 4.73 -1.52 13.28
N GLY A 307 5.68 -2.30 12.74
CA GLY A 307 7.07 -2.35 13.20
C GLY A 307 7.77 -0.99 13.27
N PHE A 308 7.35 -0.01 12.47
CA PHE A 308 7.87 1.36 12.57
C PHE A 308 7.50 2.04 13.91
N LEU A 309 6.34 1.75 14.49
CA LEU A 309 5.95 2.24 15.81
C LEU A 309 6.83 1.63 16.89
N GLU A 310 7.05 0.32 16.82
CA GLU A 310 7.96 -0.36 17.75
C GLU A 310 9.37 0.20 17.63
N GLY A 311 9.87 0.40 16.41
CA GLY A 311 11.17 1.03 16.20
C GLY A 311 11.27 2.43 16.78
N SER A 312 10.23 3.25 16.66
CA SER A 312 10.20 4.58 17.23
C SER A 312 10.23 4.55 18.77
N LEU A 313 9.50 3.62 19.40
CA LEU A 313 9.51 3.39 20.84
C LEU A 313 10.90 2.98 21.35
N ARG A 314 11.59 2.10 20.61
CA ARG A 314 12.93 1.63 20.97
C ARG A 314 14.01 2.69 20.78
N LEU A 315 13.88 3.58 19.81
CA LEU A 315 14.84 4.67 19.57
C LEU A 315 14.63 5.87 20.51
N MET A 316 13.40 6.14 20.94
CA MET A 316 13.12 7.28 21.80
C MET A 316 13.82 7.10 23.18
N PRO A 317 14.62 8.07 23.65
CA PRO A 317 15.18 8.05 24.99
C PRO A 317 14.08 8.04 26.06
N GLY A 318 14.34 7.39 27.18
CA GLY A 318 13.48 7.49 28.37
C GLY A 318 13.50 8.94 28.90
N ALA A 319 12.34 9.58 28.91
CA ALA A 319 12.17 10.93 29.43
C ALA A 319 10.84 11.02 30.18
N GLU A 320 10.91 11.58 31.38
CA GLU A 320 9.75 11.80 32.26
C GLU A 320 9.76 13.22 32.79
N THR A 321 8.58 13.82 32.91
CA THR A 321 8.40 15.09 33.60
C THR A 321 7.20 15.01 34.54
N ARG A 322 7.32 15.69 35.69
CA ARG A 322 6.19 15.83 36.60
C ARG A 322 5.56 17.20 36.41
N LEU A 323 4.28 17.17 36.06
CA LEU A 323 3.46 18.36 35.84
C LEU A 323 2.19 18.24 36.68
N TRP A 324 1.92 19.23 37.51
CA TRP A 324 0.69 19.29 38.35
C TRP A 324 0.43 18.00 39.16
N GLY A 325 1.48 17.38 39.71
CA GLY A 325 1.35 16.13 40.47
C GLY A 325 1.26 14.86 39.67
N HIS A 326 1.21 14.95 38.32
CA HIS A 326 1.16 13.80 37.41
C HIS A 326 2.51 13.57 36.74
N THR A 327 2.89 12.31 36.52
CA THR A 327 4.07 11.94 35.75
C THR A 327 3.66 11.74 34.27
N VAL A 328 4.28 12.53 33.41
CA VAL A 328 4.13 12.36 31.92
C VAL A 328 5.35 11.58 31.44
N VAL A 329 5.11 10.40 30.87
CA VAL A 329 6.12 9.54 30.25
C VAL A 329 6.17 9.86 28.77
N TRP A 330 7.21 10.58 28.34
CA TRP A 330 7.29 11.10 26.97
C TRP A 330 7.60 10.03 25.92
N ASN A 331 8.33 8.96 26.30
CA ASN A 331 8.74 7.94 25.34
C ASN A 331 7.56 7.34 24.56
N PRO A 332 6.50 6.74 25.16
CA PRO A 332 5.40 6.18 24.41
C PRO A 332 4.57 7.27 23.72
N PHE A 333 4.39 8.43 24.37
CA PHE A 333 3.56 9.51 23.83
C PHE A 333 4.18 10.12 22.56
N VAL A 334 5.46 10.50 22.59
CA VAL A 334 6.12 11.09 21.41
C VAL A 334 6.29 10.05 20.31
N ALA A 335 6.78 8.85 20.64
CA ALA A 335 7.13 7.84 19.65
C ALA A 335 5.91 7.19 18.98
N ALA A 336 4.84 6.94 19.74
CA ALA A 336 3.71 6.17 19.22
C ALA A 336 2.40 6.97 19.07
N VAL A 337 2.34 8.24 19.54
CA VAL A 337 1.18 9.11 19.32
C VAL A 337 1.55 10.32 18.45
N LEU A 338 2.54 11.12 18.87
CA LEU A 338 2.87 12.36 18.15
C LEU A 338 3.55 12.09 16.81
N LEU A 339 4.50 11.16 16.73
CA LEU A 339 5.23 10.88 15.50
C LEU A 339 4.35 10.30 14.40
N PRO A 340 3.52 9.24 14.61
CA PRO A 340 2.58 8.78 13.62
C PRO A 340 1.49 9.81 13.32
N GLY A 341 1.02 10.57 14.32
CA GLY A 341 0.10 11.68 14.12
C GLY A 341 0.67 12.76 13.19
N ALA A 342 1.92 13.15 13.39
CA ALA A 342 2.62 14.08 12.50
C ALA A 342 2.80 13.49 11.09
N PHE A 343 3.17 12.22 10.97
CA PHE A 343 3.31 11.53 9.69
C PHE A 343 2.00 11.56 8.89
N PHE A 344 0.88 11.15 9.48
CA PHE A 344 -0.41 11.19 8.81
C PHE A 344 -0.86 12.61 8.50
N THR A 345 -0.62 13.57 9.40
CA THR A 345 -0.92 15.00 9.18
C THR A 345 -0.17 15.53 7.95
N VAL A 346 1.11 15.21 7.80
CA VAL A 346 1.91 15.58 6.62
C VAL A 346 1.34 14.94 5.35
N LEU A 347 0.95 13.67 5.39
CA LEU A 347 0.33 13.01 4.24
C LEU A 347 -0.99 13.68 3.84
N TYR A 348 -1.87 14.01 4.80
CA TYR A 348 -3.12 14.70 4.53
C TYR A 348 -2.89 16.11 3.97
N ALA A 349 -1.95 16.84 4.54
CA ALA A 349 -1.69 18.24 4.19
C ALA A 349 -0.94 18.41 2.86
N TYR A 350 -0.17 17.39 2.42
CA TYR A 350 0.78 17.51 1.32
C TYR A 350 0.20 18.05 0.00
N PRO A 351 -0.96 17.59 -0.52
CA PRO A 351 -1.52 18.13 -1.76
C PRO A 351 -1.85 19.63 -1.67
N PHE A 352 -2.35 20.06 -0.52
CA PHE A 352 -2.72 21.45 -0.26
C PHE A 352 -1.47 22.31 -0.10
N PHE A 353 -0.45 21.78 0.58
CA PHE A 353 0.85 22.44 0.72
C PHE A 353 1.55 22.57 -0.64
N GLU A 354 1.64 21.50 -1.45
CA GLU A 354 2.24 21.56 -2.79
C GLU A 354 1.48 22.58 -3.66
N ARG A 355 0.14 22.59 -3.63
CA ARG A 355 -0.65 23.59 -4.34
C ARG A 355 -0.35 25.00 -3.87
N TRP A 356 -0.20 25.20 -2.58
CA TRP A 356 0.13 26.50 -2.00
C TRP A 356 1.50 27.01 -2.45
N ILE A 357 2.55 26.19 -2.39
CA ILE A 357 3.91 26.60 -2.80
C ILE A 357 4.09 26.70 -4.31
N THR A 358 3.29 25.99 -5.10
CA THR A 358 3.42 26.00 -6.56
C THR A 358 2.48 27.02 -7.23
N GLY A 359 1.43 27.45 -6.56
CA GLY A 359 0.36 28.26 -7.17
C GLY A 359 -0.45 27.52 -8.24
N ASP A 360 -0.28 26.20 -8.39
CA ASP A 360 -0.94 25.41 -9.43
C ASP A 360 -2.41 25.16 -9.10
N THR A 361 -3.30 25.86 -9.78
CA THR A 361 -4.76 25.73 -9.65
C THR A 361 -5.40 24.96 -10.80
N GLY A 362 -4.61 24.54 -11.81
CA GLY A 362 -5.08 23.85 -13.00
C GLY A 362 -5.43 22.38 -12.75
N GLU A 363 -6.32 21.81 -13.58
CA GLU A 363 -6.58 20.36 -13.57
C GLU A 363 -5.43 19.61 -14.23
N ARG A 364 -4.94 18.54 -13.57
CA ARG A 364 -3.79 17.76 -13.99
C ARG A 364 -4.17 16.30 -14.23
N HIS A 365 -4.30 15.89 -15.50
CA HIS A 365 -4.59 14.50 -15.90
C HIS A 365 -3.36 13.73 -16.36
N LEU A 366 -2.26 14.40 -16.69
CA LEU A 366 -0.99 13.76 -16.99
C LEU A 366 -0.18 13.53 -15.71
N CYS A 367 0.35 12.31 -15.59
CA CYS A 367 1.30 11.95 -14.54
C CYS A 367 2.63 12.68 -14.76
N ASP A 368 3.23 13.19 -13.69
CA ASP A 368 4.63 13.63 -13.71
C ASP A 368 5.55 12.40 -13.78
N ARG A 369 6.67 12.53 -14.49
CA ARG A 369 7.76 11.58 -14.35
C ARG A 369 8.54 11.94 -13.07
N PRO A 370 8.86 10.98 -12.18
CA PRO A 370 9.53 11.28 -10.91
C PRO A 370 10.81 12.08 -11.07
N ARG A 371 11.63 11.81 -12.12
CA ARG A 371 12.86 12.55 -12.42
C ARG A 371 12.64 14.04 -12.71
N ASP A 372 11.44 14.42 -13.17
CA ASP A 372 11.10 15.82 -13.47
C ASP A 372 10.71 16.62 -12.22
N ARG A 373 10.60 15.95 -11.07
CA ARG A 373 10.27 16.51 -9.76
C ARG A 373 11.27 16.06 -8.69
N PRO A 374 12.53 16.50 -8.77
CA PRO A 374 13.63 16.00 -7.93
C PRO A 374 13.35 16.13 -6.43
N VAL A 375 12.77 17.26 -5.98
CA VAL A 375 12.48 17.50 -4.57
C VAL A 375 11.37 16.55 -4.08
N ARG A 376 10.24 16.44 -4.80
CA ARG A 376 9.14 15.54 -4.42
C ARG A 376 9.61 14.08 -4.42
N THR A 377 10.39 13.68 -5.43
CA THR A 377 10.91 12.31 -5.50
C THR A 377 11.89 12.03 -4.37
N GLY A 378 12.77 13.01 -4.07
CA GLY A 378 13.68 12.93 -2.92
C GLY A 378 12.94 12.81 -1.58
N LEU A 379 11.87 13.59 -1.38
CA LEU A 379 11.04 13.48 -0.17
C LEU A 379 10.38 12.10 -0.03
N GLY A 380 9.85 11.55 -1.13
CA GLY A 380 9.26 10.20 -1.12
C GLY A 380 10.29 9.11 -0.81
N ALA A 381 11.49 9.20 -1.41
CA ALA A 381 12.58 8.27 -1.13
C ALA A 381 13.09 8.40 0.32
N ALA A 382 13.21 9.63 0.83
CA ALA A 382 13.60 9.88 2.21
C ALA A 382 12.59 9.32 3.23
N ALA A 383 11.28 9.45 2.95
CA ALA A 383 10.23 8.88 3.79
C ALA A 383 10.30 7.34 3.82
N LEU A 384 10.57 6.69 2.68
CA LEU A 384 10.79 5.25 2.63
C LEU A 384 12.05 4.82 3.40
N ALA A 385 13.13 5.56 3.26
CA ALA A 385 14.37 5.28 3.98
C ALA A 385 14.19 5.47 5.51
N TRP A 386 13.47 6.50 5.90
CA TRP A 386 13.11 6.74 7.30
C TRP A 386 12.26 5.59 7.87
N TYR A 387 11.24 5.14 7.12
CA TYR A 387 10.44 3.97 7.48
C TYR A 387 11.30 2.70 7.63
N ALA A 388 12.23 2.47 6.69
CA ALA A 388 13.13 1.32 6.74
C ALA A 388 14.05 1.36 7.98
N VAL A 389 14.57 2.52 8.37
CA VAL A 389 15.38 2.67 9.60
C VAL A 389 14.52 2.35 10.82
N LEU A 390 13.28 2.83 10.89
CA LEU A 390 12.38 2.51 11.99
C LEU A 390 12.01 1.02 12.04
N LEU A 391 11.81 0.40 10.88
CA LEU A 391 11.54 -1.04 10.82
C LEU A 391 12.74 -1.86 11.32
N LEU A 392 13.97 -1.49 10.93
CA LEU A 392 15.20 -2.10 11.45
C LEU A 392 15.34 -1.86 12.96
N ALA A 393 14.98 -0.69 13.44
CA ALA A 393 14.99 -0.39 14.88
C ALA A 393 13.96 -1.23 15.65
N GLY A 394 12.82 -1.52 15.07
CA GLY A 394 11.83 -2.46 15.62
C GLY A 394 12.41 -3.87 15.77
N ALA A 395 13.27 -4.30 14.85
CA ALA A 395 13.90 -5.62 14.85
C ALA A 395 15.29 -5.64 15.54
N GLN A 396 15.69 -4.58 16.26
CA GLN A 396 17.09 -4.43 16.74
C GLN A 396 17.55 -5.53 17.70
N ASP A 397 16.68 -6.13 18.50
CA ASP A 397 16.99 -7.25 19.40
C ASP A 397 17.29 -8.54 18.62
N ILE A 398 16.52 -8.82 17.57
CA ILE A 398 16.79 -9.93 16.66
C ILE A 398 18.11 -9.68 15.91
N LEU A 399 18.32 -8.46 15.41
CA LEU A 399 19.57 -8.10 14.72
C LEU A 399 20.77 -8.21 15.67
N ALA A 400 20.65 -7.73 16.91
CA ALA A 400 21.69 -7.86 17.94
C ALA A 400 22.02 -9.33 18.21
N PHE A 401 21.02 -10.19 18.31
CA PHE A 401 21.20 -11.61 18.53
C PHE A 401 21.83 -12.33 17.31
N VAL A 402 21.31 -12.09 16.12
CA VAL A 402 21.77 -12.78 14.88
C VAL A 402 23.19 -12.36 14.50
N PHE A 403 23.50 -11.07 14.61
CA PHE A 403 24.82 -10.53 14.23
C PHE A 403 25.81 -10.41 15.40
N ALA A 404 25.41 -10.83 16.60
CA ALA A 404 26.22 -10.75 17.83
C ALA A 404 26.75 -9.32 18.11
N VAL A 405 25.95 -8.29 17.80
CA VAL A 405 26.27 -6.87 18.06
C VAL A 405 25.64 -6.45 19.38
N PRO A 406 26.36 -5.70 20.24
CA PRO A 406 25.78 -5.17 21.47
C PRO A 406 24.57 -4.27 21.20
N LEU A 407 23.47 -4.52 21.91
CA LEU A 407 22.21 -3.78 21.71
C LEU A 407 22.36 -2.24 21.84
N PRO A 408 23.14 -1.71 22.83
CA PRO A 408 23.34 -0.26 22.95
C PRO A 408 24.02 0.37 21.72
N GLU A 409 25.01 -0.30 21.13
CA GLU A 409 25.72 0.16 19.95
C GLU A 409 24.79 0.22 18.74
N LEU A 410 23.97 -0.83 18.55
CA LEU A 410 22.97 -0.88 17.49
C LEU A 410 21.91 0.22 17.68
N THR A 411 21.46 0.44 18.92
CA THR A 411 20.48 1.50 19.22
C THR A 411 21.04 2.89 18.88
N TRP A 412 22.29 3.20 19.27
CA TRP A 412 22.91 4.48 18.92
C TRP A 412 23.14 4.64 17.42
N THR A 413 23.59 3.58 16.75
CA THR A 413 23.73 3.58 15.29
C THR A 413 22.40 3.90 14.60
N LEU A 414 21.29 3.27 15.04
CA LEU A 414 19.97 3.50 14.48
C LEU A 414 19.41 4.89 14.85
N ARG A 415 19.73 5.46 16.02
CA ARG A 415 19.41 6.86 16.38
C ARG A 415 20.08 7.85 15.44
N VAL A 416 21.34 7.66 15.12
CA VAL A 416 22.06 8.48 14.13
C VAL A 416 21.45 8.26 12.73
N ALA A 417 21.19 7.01 12.35
CA ALA A 417 20.60 6.64 11.08
C ALA A 417 19.21 7.26 10.88
N PHE A 418 18.42 7.41 11.93
CA PHE A 418 17.09 8.02 11.90
C PHE A 418 17.09 9.43 11.27
N PHE A 419 18.11 10.21 11.52
CA PHE A 419 18.29 11.55 10.95
C PHE A 419 19.16 11.55 9.71
N ALA A 420 20.27 10.81 9.71
CA ALA A 420 21.27 10.86 8.65
C ALA A 420 20.82 10.16 7.37
N VAL A 421 20.22 8.97 7.47
CA VAL A 421 19.84 8.15 6.29
C VAL A 421 18.79 8.85 5.42
N PRO A 422 17.69 9.40 5.96
CA PRO A 422 16.71 10.12 5.14
C PRO A 422 17.32 11.35 4.44
N ALA A 423 18.20 12.09 5.12
CA ALA A 423 18.87 13.27 4.54
C ALA A 423 19.81 12.88 3.39
N VAL A 424 20.61 11.83 3.58
CA VAL A 424 21.50 11.29 2.53
C VAL A 424 20.70 10.75 1.35
N VAL A 425 19.64 9.99 1.60
CA VAL A 425 18.78 9.43 0.54
C VAL A 425 18.06 10.53 -0.22
N PHE A 426 17.57 11.57 0.46
CA PHE A 426 17.02 12.76 -0.20
C PHE A 426 18.03 13.39 -1.15
N TRP A 427 19.23 13.65 -0.67
CA TRP A 427 20.30 14.28 -1.44
C TRP A 427 20.72 13.43 -2.65
N LEU A 428 20.95 12.12 -2.44
CA LEU A 428 21.31 11.18 -3.52
C LEU A 428 20.21 11.07 -4.58
N THR A 429 18.96 10.92 -4.15
CA THR A 429 17.81 10.82 -5.07
C THR A 429 17.64 12.08 -5.89
N ARG A 430 17.78 13.23 -5.25
CA ARG A 430 17.74 14.52 -5.95
C ARG A 430 18.87 14.63 -6.99
N ARG A 431 20.12 14.26 -6.62
CA ARG A 431 21.26 14.23 -7.54
C ARG A 431 21.03 13.27 -8.72
N LEU A 432 20.51 12.08 -8.44
CA LEU A 432 20.18 11.12 -9.49
C LEU A 432 19.12 11.66 -10.45
N CYS A 433 18.06 12.29 -9.94
CA CYS A 433 17.05 12.91 -10.81
C CYS A 433 17.64 14.00 -11.71
N LEU A 434 18.55 14.81 -11.18
CA LEU A 434 19.24 15.85 -11.96
C LEU A 434 20.12 15.24 -13.04
N ALA A 435 20.97 14.26 -12.71
CA ALA A 435 21.82 13.58 -13.67
C ALA A 435 21.03 12.91 -14.81
N LEU A 436 19.88 12.28 -14.46
CA LEU A 436 18.98 11.71 -15.47
C LEU A 436 18.35 12.76 -16.38
N ARG A 437 18.10 13.96 -15.88
CA ARG A 437 17.59 15.08 -16.68
C ARG A 437 18.67 15.67 -17.56
N ASP A 438 19.89 15.80 -17.07
CA ASP A 438 21.02 16.28 -17.88
C ASP A 438 21.28 15.29 -19.02
N ARG A 439 21.28 13.99 -18.77
CA ARG A 439 21.36 12.97 -19.81
C ARG A 439 20.21 13.07 -20.85
N GLU A 440 18.98 13.35 -20.44
CA GLU A 440 17.88 13.60 -21.39
C GLU A 440 18.10 14.86 -22.25
N ARG A 441 18.79 15.88 -21.73
CA ARG A 441 19.12 17.09 -22.50
C ARG A 441 20.14 16.76 -23.56
N GLU A 442 21.17 16.00 -23.23
CA GLU A 442 22.16 15.51 -24.19
C GLU A 442 21.50 14.70 -25.30
N LEU A 443 20.66 13.74 -24.94
CA LEU A 443 19.87 12.93 -25.89
C LEU A 443 18.95 13.77 -26.79
N LEU A 444 18.38 14.86 -26.27
CA LEU A 444 17.54 15.77 -27.07
C LEU A 444 18.36 16.66 -28.01
N ALA A 445 19.57 17.02 -27.60
CA ALA A 445 20.46 17.87 -28.37
C ALA A 445 21.22 17.09 -29.47
N GLU A 446 21.78 15.95 -29.11
CA GLU A 446 22.72 15.20 -29.95
C GLU A 446 22.10 13.90 -30.52
N GLY A 447 21.10 13.34 -29.86
CA GLY A 447 20.53 12.04 -30.21
C GLY A 447 21.14 10.90 -29.40
N GLU A 448 20.78 9.66 -29.75
CA GLU A 448 21.27 8.43 -29.13
C GLU A 448 22.60 8.03 -29.77
N GLU A 449 23.64 7.85 -28.96
CA GLU A 449 24.95 7.37 -29.41
C GLU A 449 24.82 5.93 -29.94
N THR A 450 25.25 5.69 -31.17
CA THR A 450 25.11 4.41 -31.86
C THR A 450 26.14 3.36 -31.42
N GLY A 451 27.17 3.79 -30.72
CA GLY A 451 28.34 2.97 -30.41
C GLY A 451 29.35 2.85 -31.62
N LEU A 452 29.04 3.48 -32.75
CA LEU A 452 29.98 3.62 -33.87
C LEU A 452 30.80 4.89 -33.71
N VAL A 453 32.10 4.78 -33.90
CA VAL A 453 33.02 5.90 -33.91
C VAL A 453 33.56 6.04 -35.32
N ARG A 454 33.36 7.20 -35.91
CA ARG A 454 33.88 7.50 -37.26
C ARG A 454 35.08 8.44 -37.18
N GLN A 455 36.08 8.20 -38.01
CA GLN A 455 37.16 9.12 -38.16
C GLN A 455 36.75 10.25 -39.11
N GLY A 456 36.83 11.48 -38.63
CA GLY A 456 36.58 12.68 -39.43
C GLY A 456 37.70 12.94 -40.42
N VAL A 457 37.46 13.85 -41.36
CA VAL A 457 38.43 14.26 -42.41
C VAL A 457 39.69 14.87 -41.78
N GLU A 458 39.57 15.40 -40.57
CA GLU A 458 40.67 16.02 -39.79
C GLU A 458 41.45 15.00 -38.93
N GLY A 459 41.13 13.68 -39.07
CA GLY A 459 41.78 12.60 -38.33
C GLY A 459 41.25 12.37 -36.93
N GLY A 460 40.33 13.21 -36.40
CA GLY A 460 39.68 13.05 -35.11
C GLY A 460 38.60 11.96 -35.16
N PHE A 461 38.38 11.29 -34.03
CA PHE A 461 37.32 10.27 -33.89
C PHE A 461 36.08 10.90 -33.25
N HIS A 462 34.93 10.78 -33.90
CA HIS A 462 33.66 11.30 -33.43
C HIS A 462 32.63 10.16 -33.27
N PRO A 463 31.90 10.10 -32.18
CA PRO A 463 30.79 9.14 -32.02
C PRO A 463 29.66 9.49 -33.00
N GLU A 464 29.08 8.48 -33.62
CA GLU A 464 27.91 8.65 -34.49
C GLU A 464 26.61 8.65 -33.63
N HIS A 465 25.85 9.72 -33.76
CA HIS A 465 24.57 9.89 -33.06
C HIS A 465 23.40 9.65 -34.02
N ARG A 466 22.37 8.98 -33.51
CA ARG A 466 21.11 8.76 -34.21
C ARG A 466 20.01 9.61 -33.55
N ALA A 467 19.27 10.35 -34.36
CA ALA A 467 18.16 11.14 -33.88
C ALA A 467 17.12 10.27 -33.16
N LEU A 468 16.62 10.72 -32.00
CA LEU A 468 15.60 10.05 -31.25
C LEU A 468 14.30 9.89 -32.05
N PRO A 469 13.58 8.76 -31.92
CA PRO A 469 12.25 8.59 -32.50
C PRO A 469 11.30 9.73 -32.07
N PRO A 470 10.43 10.25 -32.96
CA PRO A 470 9.54 11.37 -32.64
C PRO A 470 8.66 11.15 -31.41
N ALA A 471 8.21 9.93 -31.18
CA ALA A 471 7.39 9.57 -30.02
C ALA A 471 8.17 9.70 -28.68
N GLU A 472 9.46 9.38 -28.70
CA GLU A 472 10.33 9.45 -27.53
C GLU A 472 10.70 10.90 -27.23
N ARG A 473 11.09 11.63 -28.24
CA ARG A 473 11.34 13.07 -28.19
C ARG A 473 10.12 13.83 -27.67
N TYR A 474 8.90 13.47 -28.13
CA TYR A 474 7.65 14.01 -27.61
C TYR A 474 7.45 13.75 -26.12
N ARG A 475 7.72 12.52 -25.62
CA ARG A 475 7.59 12.20 -24.20
C ARG A 475 8.49 13.04 -23.30
N MET A 476 9.68 13.39 -23.77
CA MET A 476 10.64 14.21 -23.04
C MET A 476 10.21 15.69 -22.98
N LEU A 477 9.55 16.17 -24.03
CA LEU A 477 9.22 17.60 -24.20
C LEU A 477 7.83 18.01 -23.67
N VAL A 478 6.89 17.08 -23.56
CA VAL A 478 5.48 17.37 -23.22
C VAL A 478 5.26 17.74 -21.76
N GLY A 479 6.27 17.65 -20.91
CA GLY A 479 6.14 18.07 -19.50
C GLY A 479 5.90 19.59 -19.41
N GLU A 480 4.82 20.02 -18.72
CA GLU A 480 4.70 21.42 -18.31
C GLU A 480 5.85 21.79 -17.38
N GLN A 481 6.49 22.91 -17.67
CA GLN A 481 7.53 23.44 -16.80
C GLN A 481 6.91 24.43 -15.81
N PRO A 482 6.74 24.06 -14.53
CA PRO A 482 6.25 24.98 -13.54
C PRO A 482 7.27 26.12 -13.32
N ARG A 483 6.75 27.32 -13.01
CA ARG A 483 7.58 28.47 -12.64
C ARG A 483 7.51 28.67 -11.13
N PRO A 484 8.62 29.07 -10.48
CA PRO A 484 8.56 29.57 -9.12
C PRO A 484 7.58 30.73 -9.03
N LEU A 485 6.95 30.90 -7.88
CA LEU A 485 6.16 32.08 -7.59
C LEU A 485 7.10 33.29 -7.47
N GLU A 486 6.74 34.38 -8.10
CA GLU A 486 7.42 35.67 -7.96
C GLU A 486 7.01 36.32 -6.65
N ASP A 487 7.92 37.08 -6.02
CA ASP A 487 7.63 37.85 -4.82
C ASP A 487 6.82 39.10 -5.27
N ASP A 488 5.56 39.15 -4.90
CA ASP A 488 4.72 40.34 -5.12
C ASP A 488 5.08 41.39 -4.06
N GLN A 489 5.94 42.31 -4.47
CA GLN A 489 6.46 43.37 -3.59
C GLN A 489 5.48 44.55 -3.42
N ASP A 490 4.16 44.32 -3.40
CA ASP A 490 3.18 45.34 -3.18
C ASP A 490 3.37 46.02 -1.77
N PRO A 491 3.85 47.27 -1.75
CA PRO A 491 4.14 47.97 -0.50
C PRO A 491 2.88 48.31 0.31
N THR A 492 1.70 48.24 -0.29
CA THR A 492 0.41 48.61 0.33
C THR A 492 -0.13 47.49 1.24
N ARG A 493 0.39 46.26 1.13
CA ARG A 493 -0.06 45.13 1.95
C ARG A 493 0.54 45.19 3.36
N PRO A 494 -0.22 44.73 4.39
CA PRO A 494 0.26 44.65 5.77
C PRO A 494 1.52 43.82 5.88
N LEU A 495 2.46 44.19 6.76
CA LEU A 495 3.76 43.55 6.98
C LEU A 495 3.68 42.02 7.15
N PRO A 496 2.73 41.41 7.95
CA PRO A 496 2.61 39.97 8.08
C PRO A 496 2.34 39.25 6.76
N HIS A 497 1.50 39.84 5.90
CA HIS A 497 1.19 39.29 4.57
C HIS A 497 2.43 39.30 3.65
N ARG A 498 3.18 40.41 3.65
CA ARG A 498 4.42 40.53 2.86
C ARG A 498 5.46 39.51 3.30
N VAL A 499 5.63 39.29 4.61
CA VAL A 499 6.55 38.28 5.14
C VAL A 499 6.12 36.86 4.73
N ALA A 500 4.82 36.56 4.81
CA ALA A 500 4.28 35.27 4.41
C ALA A 500 4.43 35.02 2.90
N GLU A 501 4.22 36.02 2.05
CA GLU A 501 4.40 35.92 0.60
C GLU A 501 5.89 35.75 0.22
N ARG A 502 6.79 36.48 0.85
CA ARG A 502 8.24 36.27 0.69
C ARG A 502 8.67 34.86 1.07
N ALA A 503 8.21 34.38 2.22
CA ALA A 503 8.50 33.02 2.66
C ALA A 503 7.94 31.98 1.66
N ARG A 504 6.73 32.18 1.16
CA ARG A 504 6.10 31.35 0.13
C ARG A 504 6.89 31.35 -1.18
N ALA A 505 7.29 32.52 -1.67
CA ALA A 505 8.10 32.67 -2.88
C ALA A 505 9.49 32.03 -2.71
N ALA A 506 10.12 32.19 -1.55
CA ALA A 506 11.41 31.56 -1.23
C ALA A 506 11.29 30.02 -1.20
N ILE A 507 10.24 29.46 -0.58
CA ILE A 507 9.97 28.01 -0.56
C ILE A 507 9.67 27.53 -1.98
N SER A 508 8.87 28.26 -2.76
CA SER A 508 8.58 27.95 -4.17
C SER A 508 9.84 27.95 -5.02
N SER A 509 10.71 28.94 -4.85
CA SER A 509 12.01 29.01 -5.53
C SER A 509 12.90 27.84 -5.16
N TRP A 510 12.97 27.48 -3.87
CA TRP A 510 13.71 26.28 -3.43
C TRP A 510 13.13 25.00 -4.03
N TYR A 511 11.80 24.84 -4.05
CA TYR A 511 11.12 23.65 -4.58
C TYR A 511 11.37 23.47 -6.08
N TYR A 512 11.52 24.57 -6.84
CA TYR A 512 11.78 24.56 -8.26
C TYR A 512 13.23 24.88 -8.65
N ARG A 513 14.14 25.01 -7.67
CA ARG A 513 15.53 25.42 -7.89
C ARG A 513 16.27 24.56 -8.93
N ASP A 514 15.94 23.28 -8.97
CA ASP A 514 16.57 22.31 -9.86
C ASP A 514 15.92 22.26 -11.25
N ARG A 515 15.21 23.30 -11.60
CA ARG A 515 14.59 23.40 -12.90
C ARG A 515 15.65 23.68 -13.96
N VAL A 516 15.80 22.72 -14.84
CA VAL A 516 16.70 22.82 -15.99
C VAL A 516 15.85 23.05 -17.23
N PRO A 517 15.99 24.19 -17.94
CA PRO A 517 15.28 24.43 -19.20
C PRO A 517 15.68 23.37 -20.23
N TYR A 518 14.74 22.87 -21.00
CA TYR A 518 15.05 22.04 -22.15
C TYR A 518 15.67 22.93 -23.24
N PRO A 519 16.64 22.44 -24.00
CA PRO A 519 17.33 23.20 -25.05
C PRO A 519 16.45 23.46 -26.29
N VAL A 520 15.15 23.25 -26.22
CA VAL A 520 14.22 23.32 -27.33
C VAL A 520 13.35 24.55 -27.17
N THR A 521 13.27 25.39 -28.19
CA THR A 521 12.42 26.57 -28.20
C THR A 521 10.92 26.21 -28.20
N PRO A 522 10.02 27.14 -27.83
CA PRO A 522 8.59 26.92 -27.92
C PRO A 522 8.12 26.54 -29.32
N GLU A 523 8.73 27.09 -30.35
CA GLU A 523 8.46 26.85 -31.78
C GLU A 523 8.81 25.40 -32.14
N GLN A 524 10.01 24.94 -31.77
CA GLN A 524 10.44 23.56 -31.96
C GLN A 524 9.55 22.53 -31.23
N ARG A 525 9.02 22.91 -30.06
CA ARG A 525 8.01 22.08 -29.37
C ARG A 525 6.73 21.92 -30.19
N THR A 526 6.32 23.01 -30.87
CA THR A 526 5.10 22.99 -31.69
C THR A 526 5.29 22.15 -32.96
N GLU A 527 6.49 22.12 -33.50
CA GLU A 527 6.83 21.29 -34.69
C GLU A 527 6.85 19.80 -34.34
N ILE A 528 7.36 19.45 -33.14
CA ILE A 528 7.48 18.05 -32.70
C ILE A 528 6.14 17.51 -32.20
N ALA A 529 5.18 18.40 -31.83
CA ALA A 529 3.85 17.99 -31.41
C ALA A 529 3.14 17.25 -32.56
N PRO A 530 2.54 16.04 -32.34
CA PRO A 530 1.83 15.34 -33.39
C PRO A 530 0.77 16.22 -34.03
N SER A 531 0.58 16.09 -35.34
CA SER A 531 -0.42 16.85 -36.11
C SER A 531 -1.86 16.73 -35.58
N SER A 532 -2.16 15.67 -34.82
CA SER A 532 -3.41 15.52 -34.08
C SER A 532 -3.61 16.55 -32.95
N ALA A 533 -2.51 17.07 -32.38
CA ALA A 533 -2.56 18.16 -31.41
C ALA A 533 -2.80 19.52 -32.09
N ARG A 534 -2.46 19.66 -33.37
CA ARG A 534 -2.69 20.87 -34.17
C ARG A 534 -4.14 21.05 -34.63
N ARG A 535 -4.97 20.00 -34.63
CA ARG A 535 -6.41 20.06 -34.84
C ARG A 535 -7.14 20.37 -33.53
N SER A 536 -6.88 21.52 -32.93
CA SER A 536 -7.84 22.15 -32.03
C SER A 536 -9.11 22.42 -32.86
N PRO A 537 -10.31 22.01 -32.45
CA PRO A 537 -11.52 22.49 -33.07
C PRO A 537 -11.44 24.01 -33.02
N ARG A 538 -11.52 24.66 -34.18
CA ARG A 538 -11.71 26.09 -34.28
C ARG A 538 -12.67 26.48 -33.18
N SER A 539 -12.23 27.31 -32.26
CA SER A 539 -13.08 27.94 -31.27
C SER A 539 -14.33 28.43 -32.01
N ARG A 540 -15.48 27.81 -31.75
CA ARG A 540 -16.76 28.42 -32.12
C ARG A 540 -16.68 29.81 -31.56
N PRO A 541 -16.93 30.85 -32.40
CA PRO A 541 -16.98 32.20 -31.88
C PRO A 541 -17.97 32.21 -30.71
N ALA A 542 -17.52 32.75 -29.62
CA ALA A 542 -18.33 32.92 -28.42
C ALA A 542 -19.67 33.47 -28.86
N ARG A 543 -20.75 32.74 -28.57
CA ARG A 543 -22.09 33.27 -28.68
C ARG A 543 -22.08 34.56 -27.90
N THR A 544 -22.10 35.70 -28.67
CA THR A 544 -22.20 37.05 -28.15
C THR A 544 -23.25 37.10 -27.06
N ALA A 545 -22.87 37.68 -25.97
CA ALA A 545 -23.67 37.93 -24.78
C ALA A 545 -25.10 38.34 -25.16
N ARG A 546 -26.09 37.72 -24.54
CA ARG A 546 -27.49 38.14 -24.56
C ARG A 546 -27.54 39.60 -24.19
N ARG A 547 -28.00 40.44 -25.15
CA ARG A 547 -28.42 41.82 -24.85
C ARG A 547 -29.47 41.80 -23.73
N PRO A 548 -29.44 42.76 -22.79
CA PRO A 548 -30.46 42.87 -21.78
C PRO A 548 -31.80 43.17 -22.41
N ARG A 549 -32.87 42.48 -21.98
CA ARG A 549 -34.26 42.71 -22.39
C ARG A 549 -34.67 44.13 -21.98
N ARG A 550 -35.07 44.93 -22.97
CA ARG A 550 -35.83 46.17 -22.72
C ARG A 550 -37.22 45.82 -22.16
N PRO A 551 -37.81 46.70 -21.31
CA PRO A 551 -39.14 46.45 -20.75
C PRO A 551 -40.21 46.59 -21.84
N ARG A 552 -41.22 45.70 -21.79
CA ARG A 552 -42.38 45.69 -22.68
C ARG A 552 -43.30 46.86 -22.28
N GLY A 553 -43.59 47.74 -23.25
CA GLY A 553 -44.74 48.68 -23.21
C GLY A 553 -46.04 47.97 -23.63
N PRO A 554 -47.20 48.55 -23.39
CA PRO A 554 -48.50 47.88 -23.42
C PRO A 554 -48.99 47.51 -24.82
N VAL A 555 -49.73 46.39 -24.84
CA VAL A 555 -50.31 45.72 -25.98
C VAL A 555 -51.45 46.45 -26.59
N GLY A 556 -51.42 46.77 -27.91
CA GLY A 556 -52.57 47.21 -28.73
C GLY A 556 -53.16 46.00 -29.49
N PRO A 557 -54.46 46.10 -29.94
CA PRO A 557 -55.20 44.92 -30.41
C PRO A 557 -54.87 44.55 -31.85
N PRO A 558 -55.19 43.26 -32.25
CA PRO A 558 -54.70 42.62 -33.48
C PRO A 558 -55.52 43.07 -34.75
N ALA A 559 -54.75 43.16 -35.86
CA ALA A 559 -55.32 43.41 -37.20
C ALA A 559 -55.63 42.07 -37.90
N PRO A 560 -56.61 42.04 -38.86
CA PRO A 560 -57.21 40.85 -39.40
C PRO A 560 -56.38 40.18 -40.52
N GLN A 561 -56.48 38.82 -40.58
CA GLN A 561 -55.83 37.97 -41.58
C GLN A 561 -56.58 37.97 -42.93
N PRO A 562 -55.90 37.88 -44.09
CA PRO A 562 -56.54 37.63 -45.40
C PRO A 562 -56.77 36.14 -45.66
N PRO A 563 -57.69 35.79 -46.55
CA PRO A 563 -58.30 34.47 -46.66
C PRO A 563 -57.47 33.45 -47.45
N ARG A 564 -57.61 32.19 -47.04
CA ARG A 564 -57.06 30.98 -47.69
C ARG A 564 -57.85 30.72 -49.02
N SER A 565 -57.16 30.52 -50.12
CA SER A 565 -57.69 29.96 -51.36
C SER A 565 -57.61 28.42 -51.37
N ARG A 566 -58.77 27.79 -51.72
CA ARG A 566 -58.98 26.34 -51.86
C ARG A 566 -58.61 25.87 -53.25
N GLY A 567 -58.03 24.62 -53.29
CA GLY A 567 -58.31 23.50 -54.14
C GLY A 567 -57.86 23.53 -55.58
N PRO A 568 -57.89 22.42 -56.35
CA PRO A 568 -58.69 21.20 -56.15
C PRO A 568 -57.94 19.88 -56.40
N THR A 569 -58.47 18.82 -55.87
CA THR A 569 -58.34 17.42 -56.35
C THR A 569 -59.32 17.24 -57.53
N PRO A 570 -59.22 16.21 -58.40
CA PRO A 570 -58.95 14.82 -58.15
C PRO A 570 -58.33 13.98 -59.36
N GLY A 571 -58.05 12.70 -59.06
CA GLY A 571 -58.41 11.64 -60.05
C GLY A 571 -57.28 10.92 -60.75
N GLY A 572 -57.36 9.61 -60.71
CA GLY A 572 -57.01 8.78 -61.84
C GLY A 572 -56.07 7.59 -61.57
N ARG A 573 -56.66 6.50 -61.31
CA ARG A 573 -56.21 5.10 -61.52
C ARG A 573 -55.17 4.89 -62.62
N GLY A 574 -54.18 3.99 -62.39
CA GLY A 574 -53.39 3.40 -63.48
C GLY A 574 -52.49 2.30 -63.00
N SER A 575 -52.91 1.08 -63.15
CA SER A 575 -52.20 -0.19 -63.03
C SER A 575 -50.99 -0.28 -63.97
N GLY A 576 -49.90 -0.84 -63.54
CA GLY A 576 -48.74 -1.15 -64.37
C GLY A 576 -47.72 -2.08 -63.71
N ARG A 577 -47.85 -3.33 -64.10
CA ARG A 577 -46.98 -4.47 -63.80
C ARG A 577 -45.60 -4.34 -64.46
N ARG A 578 -44.65 -5.09 -63.82
CA ARG A 578 -43.35 -5.63 -64.30
C ARG A 578 -42.20 -4.63 -64.27
N SER A 579 -40.95 -5.05 -63.88
CA SER A 579 -40.23 -6.32 -64.14
C SER A 579 -38.96 -6.35 -63.29
N ARG A 580 -38.54 -7.56 -63.02
CA ARG A 580 -37.28 -7.99 -62.42
C ARG A 580 -36.06 -7.39 -63.11
N GLY A 581 -35.05 -7.01 -62.32
CA GLY A 581 -33.67 -6.81 -62.76
C GLY A 581 -32.72 -7.36 -61.74
N SER A 582 -32.01 -8.43 -62.04
CA SER A 582 -31.01 -9.13 -61.28
C SER A 582 -29.66 -8.35 -61.29
N PRO A 583 -28.83 -8.51 -60.31
CA PRO A 583 -27.48 -7.89 -60.28
C PRO A 583 -26.44 -8.72 -61.06
N PRO A 584 -25.35 -8.09 -61.55
CA PRO A 584 -24.33 -8.77 -62.36
C PRO A 584 -23.28 -9.49 -61.48
N PRO A 585 -22.51 -10.44 -62.07
CA PRO A 585 -21.71 -11.41 -61.28
C PRO A 585 -20.30 -10.97 -61.01
N VAL A 586 -19.77 -11.56 -59.92
CA VAL A 586 -18.39 -11.47 -59.46
C VAL A 586 -17.49 -12.40 -60.28
N PRO A 587 -16.30 -12.00 -60.72
CA PRO A 587 -15.34 -12.93 -61.32
C PRO A 587 -14.57 -13.73 -60.26
N ARG A 588 -14.57 -15.03 -60.40
CA ARG A 588 -13.67 -15.99 -59.78
C ARG A 588 -12.26 -15.87 -60.38
N SER A 589 -11.23 -15.78 -59.57
CA SER A 589 -9.87 -16.14 -59.96
C SER A 589 -9.21 -17.02 -58.89
N ARG A 590 -9.01 -18.21 -59.28
CA ARG A 590 -7.92 -19.20 -59.17
C ARG A 590 -7.07 -19.21 -57.87
N SER A 591 -7.13 -20.35 -57.25
CA SER A 591 -6.26 -21.00 -56.33
C SER A 591 -4.77 -20.86 -56.68
N GLY A 592 -3.99 -20.36 -55.71
CA GLY A 592 -2.53 -20.43 -55.65
C GLY A 592 -2.14 -20.80 -54.25
N THR A 593 -1.72 -22.05 -54.09
CA THR A 593 -1.06 -22.59 -52.90
C THR A 593 0.25 -21.86 -52.65
N ALA A 594 0.38 -21.19 -51.52
CA ALA A 594 1.65 -20.71 -51.00
C ALA A 594 1.86 -21.27 -49.59
N THR A 595 2.83 -22.14 -49.51
CA THR A 595 3.45 -22.73 -48.36
C THR A 595 3.97 -21.68 -47.40
N ALA A 596 3.64 -21.83 -46.11
CA ALA A 596 4.16 -21.05 -45.00
C ALA A 596 5.66 -21.38 -44.74
N PRO A 597 6.51 -20.39 -44.42
CA PRO A 597 7.86 -20.66 -43.99
C PRO A 597 7.92 -21.04 -42.51
N ALA A 598 8.77 -22.04 -42.22
CA ALA A 598 9.09 -22.57 -40.88
C ALA A 598 9.80 -21.55 -40.02
N PRO A 599 9.69 -21.65 -38.64
CA PRO A 599 10.40 -20.79 -37.73
C PRO A 599 11.89 -21.14 -37.63
N PRO A 600 12.76 -20.14 -37.32
CA PRO A 600 14.19 -20.36 -37.20
C PRO A 600 14.59 -21.14 -35.92
N PRO A 601 15.70 -21.91 -35.95
CA PRO A 601 16.13 -22.74 -34.84
C PRO A 601 16.83 -21.90 -33.74
N ALA A 602 16.72 -22.40 -32.51
CA ALA A 602 17.36 -21.85 -31.30
C ALA A 602 18.90 -21.93 -31.37
N PRO A 603 19.62 -20.98 -30.76
CA PRO A 603 21.08 -20.99 -30.77
C PRO A 603 21.65 -22.01 -29.76
N SER A 604 22.52 -22.91 -30.28
CA SER A 604 23.29 -23.88 -29.54
C SER A 604 24.37 -23.22 -28.68
N ALA A 605 24.48 -23.66 -27.44
CA ALA A 605 25.53 -23.29 -26.49
C ALA A 605 26.89 -23.73 -26.96
N ARG A 606 27.77 -22.82 -27.39
CA ARG A 606 29.21 -23.09 -27.63
C ARG A 606 29.96 -23.00 -26.30
N ARG A 607 30.47 -24.14 -25.85
CA ARG A 607 31.56 -24.30 -24.89
C ARG A 607 32.81 -23.62 -25.47
N ARG A 608 33.32 -22.57 -24.85
CA ARG A 608 34.68 -22.08 -25.08
C ARG A 608 35.66 -22.85 -24.20
N ARG A 609 36.50 -23.68 -24.84
CA ARG A 609 37.78 -24.13 -24.30
C ARG A 609 38.74 -22.94 -24.28
N ARG A 610 39.29 -22.62 -23.13
CA ARG A 610 40.52 -21.79 -23.01
C ARG A 610 41.70 -22.73 -22.80
N SER A 611 42.59 -22.74 -23.78
CA SER A 611 43.97 -23.14 -23.65
C SER A 611 44.79 -22.00 -23.06
N GLY A 612 45.58 -22.26 -22.06
CA GLY A 612 46.54 -21.33 -21.48
C GLY A 612 47.70 -22.09 -20.85
N ARG A 613 48.83 -22.07 -21.49
CA ARG A 613 50.19 -22.46 -21.04
C ARG A 613 50.56 -21.64 -19.79
N GLY A 614 51.23 -22.24 -18.84
CA GLY A 614 52.61 -22.31 -18.65
C GLY A 614 53.07 -22.52 -17.21
N SER A 615 53.89 -23.49 -17.04
CA SER A 615 55.13 -23.61 -16.26
C SER A 615 55.14 -23.40 -14.74
N GLY A 616 55.57 -24.43 -14.04
CA GLY A 616 56.40 -24.24 -12.86
C GLY A 616 56.29 -25.26 -11.74
N CYS A 617 57.05 -26.33 -11.79
CA CYS A 617 57.79 -27.07 -10.75
C CYS A 617 57.32 -27.05 -9.28
N GLY A 618 57.18 -28.23 -8.69
CA GLY A 618 57.34 -28.41 -7.25
C GLY A 618 56.83 -29.72 -6.68
N ARG A 619 57.67 -30.68 -6.65
CA ARG A 619 57.68 -32.01 -5.96
C ARG A 619 56.91 -32.09 -4.62
N GLY A 620 56.18 -33.18 -4.42
CA GLY A 620 56.43 -33.91 -3.18
C GLY A 620 55.25 -34.61 -2.51
N ARG A 621 55.25 -35.93 -2.63
CA ARG A 621 54.87 -37.01 -1.69
C ARG A 621 53.40 -37.42 -1.51
N ARG A 622 53.24 -38.68 -1.79
CA ARG A 622 52.15 -39.64 -1.53
C ARG A 622 51.87 -39.82 -0.01
N SER A 623 50.64 -39.99 0.36
CA SER A 623 50.26 -40.99 1.36
C SER A 623 48.78 -41.36 1.28
N ALA A 624 48.55 -42.57 1.37
CA ALA A 624 47.47 -43.50 1.30
C ALA A 624 46.20 -43.16 2.11
N GLY A 625 45.12 -43.74 1.61
CA GLY A 625 43.77 -43.66 2.10
C GLY A 625 43.46 -44.29 3.44
N ARG A 626 42.35 -43.88 4.02
CA ARG A 626 41.51 -44.68 4.94
C ARG A 626 40.06 -44.21 4.84
N ARG A 627 39.16 -45.18 4.67
CA ARG A 627 37.69 -45.03 4.77
C ARG A 627 37.27 -44.86 6.24
N PRO A 628 36.22 -44.09 6.55
CA PRO A 628 35.63 -44.07 7.89
C PRO A 628 34.63 -45.23 8.09
N PRO A 629 34.45 -45.71 9.35
CA PRO A 629 33.52 -46.79 9.70
C PRO A 629 32.11 -46.24 10.03
N ALA A 630 31.10 -47.13 9.90
CA ALA A 630 29.69 -46.92 10.12
C ALA A 630 29.30 -46.66 11.61
N PRO A 631 28.19 -46.01 11.90
CA PRO A 631 27.77 -45.69 13.27
C PRO A 631 27.02 -46.86 13.94
N ARG A 632 27.39 -47.11 15.22
CA ARG A 632 26.73 -48.06 16.13
C ARG A 632 25.45 -47.45 16.74
N ARG A 633 24.42 -48.30 16.92
CA ARG A 633 23.16 -48.02 17.63
C ARG A 633 23.39 -47.77 19.13
N PRO A 634 22.65 -46.87 19.77
CA PRO A 634 22.73 -46.70 21.24
C PRO A 634 21.84 -47.70 21.96
N ARG A 635 22.36 -48.15 23.10
CA ARG A 635 21.69 -49.00 24.12
C ARG A 635 20.75 -48.12 24.97
N GLY A 636 19.63 -48.70 25.41
CA GLY A 636 18.63 -48.04 26.25
C GLY A 636 19.11 -47.83 27.72
N PRO A 637 18.40 -46.95 28.46
CA PRO A 637 18.77 -46.57 29.82
C PRO A 637 18.30 -47.56 30.88
N PRO A 638 18.97 -47.62 32.06
CA PRO A 638 18.63 -48.52 33.16
C PRO A 638 17.49 -47.99 34.03
N ALA A 639 16.80 -48.91 34.68
CA ALA A 639 15.63 -48.74 35.53
C ALA A 639 15.96 -48.02 36.85
N VAL A 640 15.02 -47.16 37.31
CA VAL A 640 15.04 -46.48 38.61
C VAL A 640 14.26 -47.32 39.62
N PRO A 641 14.73 -47.55 40.88
CA PRO A 641 14.00 -48.28 41.90
C PRO A 641 12.94 -47.44 42.61
N ARG A 642 11.82 -48.09 42.95
CA ARG A 642 10.73 -47.57 43.81
C ARG A 642 11.13 -47.58 45.28
N PRO A 643 10.75 -46.62 46.10
CA PRO A 643 10.72 -46.85 47.59
C PRO A 643 9.34 -47.32 48.04
N ALA A 644 9.39 -48.20 49.04
CA ALA A 644 8.32 -48.91 49.69
C ALA A 644 7.56 -48.00 50.69
N GLY A 645 6.29 -48.41 50.92
CA GLY A 645 5.37 -47.70 51.82
C GLY A 645 5.53 -48.07 53.30
N ALA A 646 4.91 -47.28 54.13
CA ALA A 646 4.31 -47.55 55.45
C ALA A 646 3.59 -46.26 55.88
N GLY A 647 2.40 -46.15 56.33
CA GLY A 647 1.62 -46.98 57.22
C GLY A 647 0.98 -46.03 58.23
N ALA A 648 -0.35 -45.87 58.14
CA ALA A 648 -1.40 -45.81 59.14
C ALA A 648 -1.41 -44.81 60.33
N THR A 649 -2.62 -44.29 60.59
CA THR A 649 -3.26 -43.86 61.86
C THR A 649 -2.94 -42.43 62.31
N GLY A 650 -3.89 -41.61 62.67
CA GLY A 650 -5.20 -41.69 63.22
C GLY A 650 -5.63 -40.37 63.83
N ARG A 651 -6.91 -40.10 63.72
CA ARG A 651 -7.79 -39.41 64.71
C ARG A 651 -7.57 -37.98 65.21
N ARG A 652 -8.55 -37.17 64.86
CA ARG A 652 -9.49 -36.40 65.71
C ARG A 652 -9.13 -35.05 66.30
N ARG A 653 -10.01 -34.14 65.98
CA ARG A 653 -10.89 -33.26 66.79
C ARG A 653 -10.46 -31.83 67.10
N ARG A 654 -11.39 -30.97 66.68
CA ARG A 654 -12.00 -29.79 67.34
C ARG A 654 -11.16 -28.51 67.49
N GLY A 655 -11.74 -27.45 66.89
CA GLY A 655 -11.59 -26.04 67.18
C GLY A 655 -11.97 -25.63 68.63
N PRO A 656 -12.30 -24.40 68.94
CA PRO A 656 -12.35 -23.13 68.24
C PRO A 656 -11.75 -21.93 69.04
N THR A 657 -12.01 -20.70 68.57
CA THR A 657 -12.12 -19.40 69.28
C THR A 657 -10.87 -18.58 69.50
N SER A 658 -10.85 -17.40 69.04
CA SER A 658 -11.14 -16.06 69.51
C SER A 658 -9.94 -15.09 69.61
N ARG A 659 -10.15 -13.95 68.99
CA ARG A 659 -10.01 -12.57 69.48
C ARG A 659 -8.65 -11.98 69.88
N ARG A 660 -8.47 -10.83 69.31
CA ARG A 660 -7.97 -9.52 69.84
C ARG A 660 -6.56 -9.07 69.52
N THR A 661 -6.53 -8.04 68.65
CA THR A 661 -6.11 -6.65 68.91
C THR A 661 -4.75 -6.39 69.55
N ARG A 662 -3.95 -5.63 68.89
CA ARG A 662 -3.44 -4.28 69.24
C ARG A 662 -2.08 -3.97 68.67
N THR A 663 -2.06 -2.88 67.91
CA THR A 663 -1.30 -1.64 68.05
C THR A 663 0.22 -1.64 67.87
N ALA A 664 0.62 -0.90 66.85
CA ALA A 664 1.52 0.22 66.76
C ALA A 664 2.94 0.13 67.40
N ARG A 665 3.94 0.45 66.62
CA ARG A 665 4.92 1.54 66.79
C ARG A 665 6.07 1.40 65.76
N SER A 666 6.19 2.28 64.88
CA SER A 666 7.17 3.36 64.59
C SER A 666 8.68 3.13 64.85
N CYS A 667 9.45 3.41 63.79
CA CYS A 667 10.74 4.09 63.65
C CYS A 667 12.03 3.34 63.97
N PRO A 668 13.19 3.83 63.49
CA PRO A 668 13.59 4.52 62.28
C PRO A 668 14.91 3.95 61.65
N PRO A 669 15.63 4.69 60.74
CA PRO A 669 16.54 4.15 59.74
C PRO A 669 18.00 4.05 60.17
N GLY A 670 18.69 3.07 59.62
CA GLY A 670 20.14 2.89 59.79
C GLY A 670 20.87 2.85 58.48
N ARG A 671 21.73 3.85 58.27
CA ARG A 671 22.80 3.88 57.27
C ARG A 671 23.75 2.71 57.48
N TRP A 672 24.20 2.07 56.39
CA TRP A 672 25.54 1.48 56.32
C TRP A 672 26.15 1.62 54.93
N ARG A 673 27.43 1.95 54.97
CA ARG A 673 28.37 2.25 53.89
C ARG A 673 28.88 0.97 53.19
N THR A 674 29.16 1.13 51.93
CA THR A 674 30.25 0.60 51.08
C THR A 674 31.13 -0.53 51.61
N SER A 675 31.23 -1.62 50.83
CA SER A 675 32.52 -2.12 50.34
C SER A 675 32.36 -3.48 49.59
N GLY A 676 33.01 -3.60 48.47
CA GLY A 676 33.85 -4.76 48.15
C GLY A 676 33.31 -5.88 47.26
N ARG A 677 33.53 -5.74 45.99
CA ARG A 677 34.13 -6.74 45.06
C ARG A 677 33.80 -8.23 45.20
N ARG A 678 33.64 -8.75 44.00
CA ARG A 678 33.96 -10.06 43.39
C ARG A 678 32.81 -10.92 42.99
N ARG A 679 32.73 -11.02 41.65
CA ARG A 679 32.75 -12.21 40.77
C ARG A 679 32.15 -13.49 41.35
N TRP A 680 31.21 -14.04 40.60
CA TRP A 680 31.23 -15.43 40.10
C TRP A 680 30.08 -15.66 39.11
N TRP A 681 30.45 -15.99 37.89
CA TRP A 681 29.60 -16.64 36.89
C TRP A 681 29.99 -18.12 36.89
N PRO A 682 29.08 -19.04 36.61
CA PRO A 682 29.41 -20.24 35.86
C PRO A 682 28.74 -20.28 34.51
N ARG A 683 29.56 -20.55 33.51
CA ARG A 683 29.18 -21.00 32.15
C ARG A 683 28.44 -22.32 32.24
N ARG A 684 27.36 -22.47 31.48
CA ARG A 684 27.01 -23.77 30.83
C ARG A 684 26.50 -23.51 29.43
N THR A 685 27.22 -24.05 28.51
CA THR A 685 26.97 -24.31 27.11
C THR A 685 26.01 -25.50 26.94
N GLY A 686 25.13 -25.43 25.97
CA GLY A 686 24.41 -26.55 25.41
C GLY A 686 23.48 -26.07 24.29
N PRO A 687 23.58 -26.63 23.08
CA PRO A 687 22.88 -26.11 21.90
C PRO A 687 21.48 -26.69 21.79
N PHE A 688 20.54 -25.84 21.38
CA PHE A 688 19.26 -26.28 20.82
C PHE A 688 19.30 -26.09 19.30
N ARG A 689 19.09 -27.20 18.60
CA ARG A 689 18.65 -27.27 17.22
C ARG A 689 17.16 -26.95 17.13
#